data_d75c895c202ecd4b8a3b650fe5ad0e60
#
_entry.id   d75c895c202ecd4b8a3b650fe5ad0e60
#
_cell.length_a   1.000
_cell.length_b   1.000
_cell.length_c   1.000
_cell.angle_alpha   90.00
_cell.angle_beta   90.00
_cell.angle_gamma   90.00
#
_symmetry.space_group_name_H-M   'P 1'
#
loop_
_entity.id
_entity.type
_entity.pdbx_description
1 polymer ?
#
loop_
_entity_poly.entity_id
_entity_poly.type
_entity_poly.pdbx_seq_one_letter_code
_entity_poly.pdbx_strand_id
1 'polypeptide(L)'
;IRNGHLYRGAKPVYWCLDCRSALAEAEVEYEEAVSPAIDVAFRVVGIADFAQRTGIAAEQLGANVALVIWTTTPWTLPANEAVALRDEFDYVAVRLPSDPNVSHRAAPPVDDGSPRPPPSAAVTRVLVLAAGLQQQCLERYGLAADAQPLGSFKGSALEGLKLSHPWLPRQVPVILGEHVTLEAGTGAVHTAPAHGQEDYLVGLRYGLPVDNPVGPDGRFADDTALVGGMGIAQANEVIVERLDRSGALLREQPLRHSYPHCWRHHSPLIFRATPQWFISMDQHGLREHALRDIRQVSWTPSWGEQRITGMIAERPDWCISRQRTWGVPLALFVHRQTGALHPRTEELLEQVAARVDSGGIDAWFALEPPDLLGEQAEQYEKVTDVMDVWADSGLSFECVAALRPDFHAPVDLYLEGSDQHRGWFHSSLLMSEALYARAPYRGVLTHGFTVDEHGRKMSKSLGNGIEPQDILRTLGADILRLWVAATDYAHEMSLSQEILKRITDSYRRMRNTVRFLLGNLQQFDPAQHAVPVAELVALDRWAIARTAALQQEIVAAYHSYAFHLIYQKVHNFCVVDLGGFYLDILKDRLYTTPATSHARRSAQTAMWHIAESVVRWLAPILAFTAEEVWQHLSGGGGRPESVFLSTWHALPHSASDGIDWEALMALRAEVARELERLRVGGAIGAPLDAQLDVWCVSQQSARLAALGEELRFFMITSEARVHTVAQEQVPADAVAAASVPGGGVWLRVQPCPQSKCVRCWQHRPD
;
A
#
# COMPACT_ATOMS: atom_id res chain seq x y z
N ILE A 1 -29.38 -7.38 -2.17
CA ILE A 1 -30.80 -7.14 -2.49
C ILE A 1 -31.63 -7.12 -1.23
N ARG A 2 -31.66 -8.22 -0.47
CA ARG A 2 -32.50 -8.37 0.77
C ARG A 2 -32.29 -7.23 1.77
N ASN A 3 -31.06 -6.80 1.97
CA ASN A 3 -30.72 -5.70 2.86
C ASN A 3 -30.89 -4.30 2.23
N GLY A 4 -31.37 -4.22 0.97
CA GLY A 4 -31.72 -2.96 0.31
C GLY A 4 -30.54 -2.14 -0.23
N HIS A 5 -29.31 -2.67 -0.21
CA HIS A 5 -28.14 -1.93 -0.70
C HIS A 5 -28.03 -1.89 -2.22
N LEU A 6 -28.59 -2.89 -2.94
CA LEU A 6 -28.53 -2.98 -4.40
C LEU A 6 -29.69 -2.24 -5.06
N TYR A 7 -29.38 -1.36 -6.01
CA TYR A 7 -30.38 -0.67 -6.82
C TYR A 7 -29.93 -0.49 -8.27
N ARG A 8 -30.89 -0.27 -9.17
CA ARG A 8 -30.64 0.07 -10.57
C ARG A 8 -30.77 1.58 -10.78
N GLY A 9 -29.81 2.20 -11.47
CA GLY A 9 -29.82 3.65 -11.74
C GLY A 9 -29.06 3.98 -13.02
N ALA A 10 -29.37 5.15 -13.61
CA ALA A 10 -28.62 5.71 -14.73
C ALA A 10 -27.78 6.87 -14.22
N LYS A 11 -26.48 6.64 -14.03
CA LYS A 11 -25.49 7.62 -13.55
C LYS A 11 -24.27 7.60 -14.47
N PRO A 12 -23.48 8.69 -14.55
CA PRO A 12 -22.18 8.67 -15.21
C PRO A 12 -21.25 7.68 -14.50
N VAL A 13 -20.76 6.71 -15.27
CA VAL A 13 -19.76 5.73 -14.83
C VAL A 13 -18.55 5.82 -15.74
N TYR A 14 -17.37 5.40 -15.23
CA TYR A 14 -16.23 5.16 -16.11
C TYR A 14 -16.61 4.11 -17.16
N TRP A 15 -16.34 4.42 -18.42
CA TRP A 15 -16.68 3.58 -19.54
C TRP A 15 -15.49 3.39 -20.47
N CYS A 16 -15.14 2.15 -20.73
CA CYS A 16 -14.13 1.80 -21.72
C CYS A 16 -14.78 1.52 -23.07
N LEU A 17 -14.35 2.23 -24.10
CA LEU A 17 -14.87 2.08 -25.45
C LEU A 17 -14.46 0.75 -26.11
N ASP A 18 -13.27 0.23 -25.77
CA ASP A 18 -12.77 -1.06 -26.25
C ASP A 18 -13.46 -2.24 -25.57
N CYS A 19 -13.62 -2.19 -24.25
CA CYS A 19 -14.39 -3.18 -23.50
C CYS A 19 -15.88 -3.10 -23.80
N ARG A 20 -16.39 -1.91 -24.15
CA ARG A 20 -17.83 -1.55 -24.18
C ARG A 20 -18.53 -1.88 -22.87
N SER A 21 -17.87 -1.55 -21.77
CA SER A 21 -18.30 -1.91 -20.41
C SER A 21 -17.99 -0.80 -19.41
N ALA A 22 -18.83 -0.74 -18.38
CA ALA A 22 -18.56 0.08 -17.19
C ALA A 22 -17.34 -0.45 -16.43
N LEU A 23 -16.66 0.46 -15.72
CA LEU A 23 -15.56 0.17 -14.79
C LEU A 23 -15.84 0.81 -13.44
N ALA A 24 -15.33 0.16 -12.37
CA ALA A 24 -15.23 0.77 -11.07
C ALA A 24 -13.85 1.45 -10.89
N GLU A 25 -13.72 2.27 -9.86
CA GLU A 25 -12.51 3.04 -9.57
C GLU A 25 -11.23 2.17 -9.47
N ALA A 26 -11.36 0.94 -8.96
CA ALA A 26 -10.25 -0.02 -8.84
C ALA A 26 -9.74 -0.55 -10.19
N GLU A 27 -10.47 -0.33 -11.27
CA GLU A 27 -10.12 -0.75 -12.63
C GLU A 27 -9.60 0.42 -13.49
N VAL A 28 -9.36 1.59 -12.87
CA VAL A 28 -8.89 2.81 -13.53
C VAL A 28 -7.43 3.05 -13.16
N GLU A 29 -6.61 3.22 -14.19
CA GLU A 29 -5.23 3.68 -14.08
C GLU A 29 -5.12 5.11 -14.60
N TYR A 30 -4.13 5.86 -14.16
CA TYR A 30 -3.92 7.23 -14.59
C TYR A 30 -2.62 7.33 -15.37
N GLU A 31 -2.71 7.81 -16.61
CA GLU A 31 -1.58 8.01 -17.51
C GLU A 31 -1.54 9.45 -18.02
N GLU A 32 -0.37 9.90 -18.46
CA GLU A 32 -0.21 11.21 -19.09
C GLU A 32 -0.85 11.19 -20.49
N ALA A 33 -1.84 12.06 -20.70
CA ALA A 33 -2.50 12.24 -21.99
C ALA A 33 -2.46 13.70 -22.43
N VAL A 34 -2.64 13.90 -23.75
CA VAL A 34 -2.77 15.23 -24.34
C VAL A 34 -4.19 15.40 -24.86
N SER A 35 -4.92 16.34 -24.29
CA SER A 35 -6.29 16.67 -24.68
C SER A 35 -6.37 18.07 -25.33
N PRO A 36 -7.33 18.31 -26.24
CA PRO A 36 -7.62 19.65 -26.72
C PRO A 36 -8.32 20.45 -25.63
N ALA A 37 -7.66 21.50 -25.14
CA ALA A 37 -8.28 22.44 -24.18
C ALA A 37 -8.80 23.64 -24.98
N ILE A 38 -10.11 23.94 -24.80
CA ILE A 38 -10.76 25.03 -25.53
C ILE A 38 -11.48 25.99 -24.60
N ASP A 39 -11.43 27.27 -24.95
CA ASP A 39 -12.20 28.35 -24.31
C ASP A 39 -13.36 28.74 -25.25
N VAL A 40 -14.60 28.65 -24.77
CA VAL A 40 -15.81 28.81 -25.57
C VAL A 40 -16.74 29.89 -24.99
N ALA A 41 -17.19 30.79 -25.82
CA ALA A 41 -18.08 31.89 -25.47
C ALA A 41 -19.56 31.47 -25.62
N PHE A 42 -20.30 31.46 -24.52
CA PHE A 42 -21.76 31.30 -24.44
C PHE A 42 -22.44 32.65 -24.36
N ARG A 43 -23.20 33.06 -25.37
CA ARG A 43 -23.84 34.38 -25.43
C ARG A 43 -24.97 34.52 -24.43
N VAL A 44 -25.02 35.62 -23.74
CA VAL A 44 -26.14 36.00 -22.88
C VAL A 44 -27.37 36.35 -23.76
N VAL A 45 -28.50 35.73 -23.45
CA VAL A 45 -29.75 35.93 -24.22
C VAL A 45 -30.39 37.29 -23.87
N GLY A 46 -30.47 37.64 -22.60
CA GLY A 46 -31.13 38.88 -22.12
C GLY A 46 -30.13 39.89 -21.58
N ILE A 47 -29.68 40.85 -22.42
CA ILE A 47 -28.73 41.88 -21.97
C ILE A 47 -29.31 42.77 -20.87
N ALA A 48 -30.62 43.11 -20.94
CA ALA A 48 -31.29 43.89 -19.89
C ALA A 48 -31.34 43.14 -18.54
N ASP A 49 -31.60 41.83 -18.54
CA ASP A 49 -31.56 41.01 -17.33
C ASP A 49 -30.14 40.93 -16.77
N PHE A 50 -29.13 40.75 -17.62
CA PHE A 50 -27.73 40.77 -17.20
C PHE A 50 -27.34 42.12 -16.58
N ALA A 51 -27.74 43.24 -17.21
CA ALA A 51 -27.48 44.58 -16.70
C ALA A 51 -28.10 44.78 -15.32
N GLN A 52 -29.36 44.38 -15.13
CA GLN A 52 -30.06 44.46 -13.85
C GLN A 52 -29.36 43.63 -12.75
N ARG A 53 -28.93 42.42 -13.04
CA ARG A 53 -28.28 41.51 -12.09
C ARG A 53 -26.90 41.99 -11.68
N THR A 54 -26.15 42.58 -12.60
CA THR A 54 -24.75 42.97 -12.39
C THR A 54 -24.58 44.43 -11.97
N GLY A 55 -25.62 45.26 -12.13
CA GLY A 55 -25.55 46.71 -11.89
C GLY A 55 -24.75 47.47 -12.97
N ILE A 56 -24.37 46.84 -14.07
CA ILE A 56 -23.63 47.47 -15.17
C ILE A 56 -24.64 48.02 -16.19
N ALA A 57 -24.51 49.28 -16.55
CA ALA A 57 -25.42 49.92 -17.49
C ALA A 57 -25.47 49.22 -18.85
N ALA A 58 -26.68 49.01 -19.41
CA ALA A 58 -26.86 48.26 -20.65
C ALA A 58 -26.13 48.91 -21.86
N GLU A 59 -26.02 50.25 -21.84
CA GLU A 59 -25.28 51.00 -22.85
C GLU A 59 -23.78 50.70 -22.85
N GLN A 60 -23.24 50.33 -21.69
CA GLN A 60 -21.83 49.89 -21.59
C GLN A 60 -21.62 48.45 -22.06
N LEU A 61 -22.61 47.59 -21.95
CA LEU A 61 -22.53 46.18 -22.33
C LEU A 61 -22.60 45.97 -23.83
N GLY A 62 -23.37 46.77 -24.55
CA GLY A 62 -23.66 46.57 -25.95
C GLY A 62 -24.50 45.30 -26.20
N ALA A 63 -24.49 44.78 -27.44
CA ALA A 63 -25.34 43.65 -27.81
C ALA A 63 -24.67 42.27 -27.65
N ASN A 64 -23.38 42.21 -27.30
CA ASN A 64 -22.56 40.96 -27.35
C ASN A 64 -21.86 40.70 -26.01
N VAL A 65 -22.59 40.22 -25.04
CA VAL A 65 -22.04 39.72 -23.78
C VAL A 65 -21.98 38.19 -23.84
N ALA A 66 -20.85 37.61 -23.44
CA ALA A 66 -20.67 36.14 -23.41
C ALA A 66 -19.99 35.72 -22.11
N LEU A 67 -20.49 34.67 -21.51
CA LEU A 67 -19.82 33.92 -20.45
C LEU A 67 -18.87 32.92 -21.08
N VAL A 68 -17.60 32.86 -20.64
CA VAL A 68 -16.58 32.01 -21.24
C VAL A 68 -16.41 30.76 -20.38
N ILE A 69 -16.60 29.60 -20.98
CA ILE A 69 -16.30 28.31 -20.35
C ILE A 69 -14.94 27.77 -20.85
N TRP A 70 -14.37 26.86 -20.07
CA TRP A 70 -13.18 26.10 -20.46
C TRP A 70 -13.48 24.62 -20.35
N THR A 71 -13.04 23.81 -21.34
CA THR A 71 -13.18 22.35 -21.32
C THR A 71 -12.03 21.67 -22.06
N THR A 72 -11.69 20.46 -21.59
CA THR A 72 -10.74 19.54 -22.26
C THR A 72 -11.45 18.46 -23.08
N THR A 73 -12.79 18.42 -23.05
CA THR A 73 -13.62 17.44 -23.70
C THR A 73 -14.66 18.09 -24.62
N PRO A 74 -14.25 18.69 -25.76
CA PRO A 74 -15.21 19.37 -26.67
C PRO A 74 -16.38 18.49 -27.10
N TRP A 75 -16.18 17.18 -27.19
CA TRP A 75 -17.19 16.19 -27.56
C TRP A 75 -18.38 16.11 -26.59
N THR A 76 -18.29 16.67 -25.37
CA THR A 76 -19.42 16.70 -24.41
C THR A 76 -20.36 17.90 -24.63
N LEU A 77 -19.96 18.91 -25.42
CA LEU A 77 -20.78 20.08 -25.69
C LEU A 77 -22.15 19.80 -26.33
N PRO A 78 -22.34 18.79 -27.21
CA PRO A 78 -23.70 18.43 -27.69
C PRO A 78 -24.68 18.09 -26.56
N ALA A 79 -24.19 17.56 -25.44
CA ALA A 79 -24.97 17.21 -24.24
C ALA A 79 -24.97 18.33 -23.16
N ASN A 80 -24.55 19.53 -23.50
CA ASN A 80 -24.52 20.67 -22.56
C ASN A 80 -25.93 21.09 -22.16
N GLU A 81 -26.22 21.16 -20.85
CA GLU A 81 -27.52 21.54 -20.28
C GLU A 81 -27.46 22.81 -19.41
N ALA A 82 -26.27 23.21 -18.94
CA ALA A 82 -26.08 24.40 -18.13
C ALA A 82 -24.61 24.91 -18.18
N VAL A 83 -24.38 26.07 -17.58
CA VAL A 83 -23.02 26.55 -17.25
C VAL A 83 -22.98 26.82 -15.75
N ALA A 84 -22.05 26.16 -15.05
CA ALA A 84 -21.87 26.30 -13.61
C ALA A 84 -20.88 27.41 -13.27
N LEU A 85 -21.25 28.22 -12.26
CA LEU A 85 -20.41 29.22 -11.60
C LEU A 85 -20.28 28.89 -10.10
N ARG A 86 -19.29 29.46 -9.44
CA ARG A 86 -19.19 29.44 -7.98
C ARG A 86 -19.88 30.68 -7.40
N ASP A 87 -20.80 30.50 -6.47
CA ASP A 87 -21.60 31.56 -5.83
C ASP A 87 -20.74 32.65 -5.21
N GLU A 88 -19.69 32.29 -4.48
CA GLU A 88 -18.82 33.17 -3.71
C GLU A 88 -17.76 33.88 -4.55
N PHE A 89 -17.46 33.41 -5.78
CA PHE A 89 -16.43 34.01 -6.60
C PHE A 89 -16.87 35.35 -7.20
N ASP A 90 -15.90 36.24 -7.34
CA ASP A 90 -16.09 37.50 -8.08
C ASP A 90 -15.86 37.22 -9.55
N TYR A 91 -16.82 37.66 -10.37
CA TYR A 91 -16.74 37.62 -11.83
C TYR A 91 -16.66 39.05 -12.36
N VAL A 92 -15.99 39.23 -13.45
CA VAL A 92 -15.77 40.53 -14.08
C VAL A 92 -16.26 40.53 -15.52
N ALA A 93 -16.99 41.55 -15.90
CA ALA A 93 -17.33 41.83 -17.29
C ALA A 93 -16.22 42.68 -17.90
N VAL A 94 -15.58 42.18 -18.95
CA VAL A 94 -14.44 42.83 -19.60
C VAL A 94 -14.81 43.18 -21.04
N ARG A 95 -14.77 44.46 -21.38
CA ARG A 95 -14.94 44.93 -22.76
C ARG A 95 -13.64 44.73 -23.53
N LEU A 96 -13.75 44.06 -24.66
CA LEU A 96 -12.63 43.89 -25.61
C LEU A 96 -12.59 45.08 -26.56
N PRO A 97 -11.36 45.47 -27.05
CA PRO A 97 -11.23 46.51 -28.04
C PRO A 97 -11.97 46.16 -29.33
N SER A 98 -12.54 47.19 -29.97
CA SER A 98 -13.10 47.06 -31.31
C SER A 98 -11.95 46.97 -32.28
N ASP A 99 -11.50 45.78 -32.68
CA ASP A 99 -10.48 45.64 -33.70
C ASP A 99 -11.12 45.76 -35.08
N PRO A 100 -10.80 46.81 -35.83
CA PRO A 100 -11.24 46.95 -37.21
C PRO A 100 -10.58 45.93 -38.15
N ASN A 101 -9.51 45.24 -37.70
CA ASN A 101 -8.76 44.21 -38.47
C ASN A 101 -9.10 42.77 -38.08
N VAL A 102 -9.94 42.51 -37.06
CA VAL A 102 -10.61 41.23 -36.88
C VAL A 102 -11.82 41.18 -37.86
N SER A 103 -11.60 41.65 -39.05
CA SER A 103 -12.43 41.37 -40.19
C SER A 103 -12.06 39.98 -40.66
N HIS A 104 -12.91 39.00 -40.33
CA HIS A 104 -13.19 37.91 -41.25
C HIS A 104 -11.94 37.22 -41.83
N ARG A 105 -11.36 36.25 -41.15
CA ARG A 105 -11.12 35.04 -41.89
C ARG A 105 -12.49 34.52 -42.30
N ALA A 106 -12.92 34.98 -43.51
CA ALA A 106 -14.16 34.59 -44.10
C ALA A 106 -14.10 33.07 -44.27
N ALA A 107 -14.90 32.38 -43.49
CA ALA A 107 -15.15 30.97 -43.76
C ALA A 107 -15.71 30.83 -45.16
N PRO A 108 -15.26 29.81 -45.92
CA PRO A 108 -15.87 29.49 -47.21
C PRO A 108 -17.39 29.29 -47.02
N PRO A 109 -18.20 29.64 -48.00
CA PRO A 109 -19.66 29.57 -47.91
C PRO A 109 -20.10 28.12 -47.64
N VAL A 110 -20.80 27.88 -46.54
CA VAL A 110 -21.60 26.68 -46.37
C VAL A 110 -22.85 26.89 -47.22
N ASP A 111 -23.07 26.04 -48.19
CA ASP A 111 -24.21 26.08 -49.13
C ASP A 111 -25.41 25.43 -48.47
N ASP A 112 -25.95 26.04 -47.41
CA ASP A 112 -27.15 25.60 -46.68
C ASP A 112 -28.40 26.45 -46.95
N GLY A 113 -28.30 27.34 -47.95
CA GLY A 113 -29.45 28.19 -48.36
C GLY A 113 -29.84 29.28 -47.36
N SER A 114 -29.09 29.52 -46.30
CA SER A 114 -29.38 30.55 -45.33
C SER A 114 -28.91 31.94 -45.85
N PRO A 115 -29.71 33.00 -45.68
CA PRO A 115 -29.29 34.35 -46.09
C PRO A 115 -28.09 34.82 -45.26
N ARG A 116 -27.04 35.26 -45.94
CA ARG A 116 -25.84 35.83 -45.36
C ARG A 116 -26.20 37.03 -44.50
N PRO A 117 -25.87 37.09 -43.20
CA PRO A 117 -26.04 38.31 -42.45
C PRO A 117 -25.14 39.41 -43.03
N PRO A 118 -25.60 40.68 -43.07
CA PRO A 118 -24.83 41.77 -43.58
C PRO A 118 -23.52 41.95 -42.80
N PRO A 119 -22.42 42.47 -43.39
CA PRO A 119 -21.17 42.74 -42.67
C PRO A 119 -21.47 43.69 -41.50
N SER A 120 -21.42 43.16 -40.30
CA SER A 120 -21.76 43.90 -39.08
C SER A 120 -20.62 44.85 -38.75
N ALA A 121 -20.97 46.11 -38.49
CA ALA A 121 -20.12 47.09 -37.85
C ALA A 121 -19.40 46.52 -36.65
N ALA A 122 -18.16 47.03 -36.37
CA ALA A 122 -17.31 46.58 -35.24
C ALA A 122 -18.10 46.31 -33.97
N VAL A 123 -18.38 45.01 -33.64
CA VAL A 123 -19.25 44.64 -32.51
C VAL A 123 -18.39 44.60 -31.26
N THR A 124 -18.58 45.56 -30.38
CA THR A 124 -17.98 45.53 -29.04
C THR A 124 -18.35 44.21 -28.34
N ARG A 125 -17.36 43.43 -27.97
CA ARG A 125 -17.55 42.14 -27.29
C ARG A 125 -17.22 42.27 -25.80
N VAL A 126 -18.13 41.85 -24.96
CA VAL A 126 -17.89 41.77 -23.50
C VAL A 126 -17.78 40.34 -23.08
N LEU A 127 -16.69 39.97 -22.45
CA LEU A 127 -16.46 38.64 -21.88
C LEU A 127 -16.69 38.68 -20.35
N VAL A 128 -17.30 37.64 -19.83
CA VAL A 128 -17.47 37.38 -18.39
C VAL A 128 -16.54 36.27 -17.99
N LEU A 129 -15.64 36.56 -17.04
CA LEU A 129 -14.59 35.66 -16.53
C LEU A 129 -14.55 35.76 -15.00
N ALA A 130 -14.07 34.76 -14.30
CA ALA A 130 -13.74 34.90 -12.88
C ALA A 130 -12.62 35.94 -12.71
N ALA A 131 -12.80 36.86 -11.74
CA ALA A 131 -11.85 37.97 -11.52
C ALA A 131 -10.43 37.47 -11.23
N GLY A 132 -10.29 36.36 -10.46
CA GLY A 132 -9.00 35.74 -10.16
C GLY A 132 -8.28 35.16 -11.35
N LEU A 133 -8.98 34.86 -12.46
CA LEU A 133 -8.41 34.28 -13.69
C LEU A 133 -8.41 35.27 -14.87
N GLN A 134 -8.95 36.48 -14.69
CA GLN A 134 -9.12 37.46 -15.76
C GLN A 134 -7.82 37.72 -16.51
N GLN A 135 -6.75 38.05 -15.82
CA GLN A 135 -5.46 38.39 -16.45
C GLN A 135 -4.91 37.23 -17.25
N GLN A 136 -4.88 36.03 -16.65
CA GLN A 136 -4.38 34.82 -17.30
C GLN A 136 -5.19 34.48 -18.56
N CYS A 137 -6.51 34.61 -18.51
CA CYS A 137 -7.38 34.37 -19.66
C CYS A 137 -7.11 35.38 -20.78
N LEU A 138 -7.04 36.67 -20.46
CA LEU A 138 -6.80 37.73 -21.47
C LEU A 138 -5.39 37.60 -22.11
N GLU A 139 -4.37 37.26 -21.34
CA GLU A 139 -3.02 36.96 -21.86
C GLU A 139 -3.08 35.77 -22.82
N ARG A 140 -3.78 34.69 -22.42
CA ARG A 140 -3.97 33.49 -23.24
C ARG A 140 -4.68 33.77 -24.56
N TYR A 141 -5.58 34.77 -24.57
CA TYR A 141 -6.28 35.21 -25.78
C TYR A 141 -5.50 36.25 -26.59
N GLY A 142 -4.37 36.77 -26.06
CA GLY A 142 -3.61 37.85 -26.67
C GLY A 142 -4.32 39.22 -26.60
N LEU A 143 -5.19 39.44 -25.60
CA LEU A 143 -6.07 40.61 -25.47
C LEU A 143 -5.79 41.44 -24.22
N ALA A 144 -4.74 41.15 -23.47
CA ALA A 144 -4.50 41.73 -22.14
C ALA A 144 -4.28 43.24 -22.15
N ALA A 145 -3.61 43.78 -23.20
CA ALA A 145 -3.20 45.19 -23.24
C ALA A 145 -4.34 46.21 -23.41
N ASP A 146 -5.45 45.78 -24.04
CA ASP A 146 -6.52 46.69 -24.49
C ASP A 146 -7.90 46.38 -23.85
N ALA A 147 -7.96 45.42 -22.92
CA ALA A 147 -9.18 44.97 -22.28
C ALA A 147 -9.59 45.94 -21.15
N GLN A 148 -10.84 46.37 -21.16
CA GLN A 148 -11.39 47.30 -20.16
C GLN A 148 -12.40 46.61 -19.23
N PRO A 149 -12.14 46.48 -17.91
CA PRO A 149 -13.11 46.02 -16.95
C PRO A 149 -14.29 47.00 -16.85
N LEU A 150 -15.53 46.51 -16.89
CA LEU A 150 -16.76 47.29 -16.80
C LEU A 150 -17.35 47.24 -15.40
N GLY A 151 -17.19 46.14 -14.68
CA GLY A 151 -17.69 45.94 -13.34
C GLY A 151 -17.47 44.51 -12.88
N SER A 152 -17.55 44.32 -11.55
CA SER A 152 -17.42 43.02 -10.88
C SER A 152 -18.68 42.70 -10.09
N PHE A 153 -19.03 41.42 -10.02
CA PHE A 153 -20.23 40.90 -9.35
C PHE A 153 -20.01 39.48 -8.88
N LYS A 154 -20.81 38.99 -7.93
CA LYS A 154 -20.75 37.63 -7.43
C LYS A 154 -21.36 36.64 -8.44
N GLY A 155 -20.85 35.41 -8.47
CA GLY A 155 -21.41 34.33 -9.31
C GLY A 155 -22.90 34.10 -9.02
N SER A 156 -23.32 34.21 -7.75
CA SER A 156 -24.72 34.11 -7.32
C SER A 156 -25.65 35.12 -8.02
N ALA A 157 -25.16 36.25 -8.45
CA ALA A 157 -25.98 37.25 -9.16
C ALA A 157 -26.45 36.73 -10.53
N LEU A 158 -25.72 35.81 -11.14
CA LEU A 158 -26.05 35.29 -12.46
C LEU A 158 -26.88 33.98 -12.44
N GLU A 159 -27.23 33.44 -11.27
CA GLU A 159 -28.02 32.22 -11.17
C GLU A 159 -29.35 32.35 -11.95
N GLY A 160 -29.63 31.36 -12.82
CA GLY A 160 -30.80 31.33 -13.67
C GLY A 160 -30.73 32.19 -14.94
N LEU A 161 -29.65 32.97 -15.13
CA LEU A 161 -29.42 33.72 -16.39
C LEU A 161 -29.40 32.75 -17.58
N LYS A 162 -30.03 33.13 -18.69
CA LYS A 162 -30.07 32.26 -19.90
C LYS A 162 -28.93 32.60 -20.85
N LEU A 163 -28.26 31.55 -21.31
CA LEU A 163 -27.20 31.59 -22.30
C LEU A 163 -27.65 30.85 -23.56
N SER A 164 -27.26 31.31 -24.75
CA SER A 164 -27.44 30.60 -26.00
C SER A 164 -26.34 29.56 -26.15
N HIS A 165 -26.72 28.31 -26.42
CA HIS A 165 -25.74 27.29 -26.81
C HIS A 165 -25.02 27.72 -28.12
N PRO A 166 -23.70 27.47 -28.30
CA PRO A 166 -22.93 28.01 -29.41
C PRO A 166 -23.42 27.63 -30.82
N TRP A 167 -24.10 26.50 -30.98
CA TRP A 167 -24.64 26.07 -32.29
C TRP A 167 -26.01 25.35 -32.23
N LEU A 168 -26.42 24.84 -31.04
CA LEU A 168 -27.75 24.20 -30.93
C LEU A 168 -28.81 25.27 -30.68
N PRO A 169 -30.07 25.03 -31.17
CA PRO A 169 -31.19 25.93 -30.93
C PRO A 169 -31.77 25.74 -29.53
N ARG A 170 -30.88 25.79 -28.49
CA ARG A 170 -31.27 25.70 -27.08
C ARG A 170 -30.71 26.85 -26.26
N GLN A 171 -31.41 27.19 -25.20
CA GLN A 171 -30.94 28.10 -24.17
C GLN A 171 -30.66 27.29 -22.91
N VAL A 172 -29.50 27.53 -22.29
CA VAL A 172 -29.05 26.85 -21.08
C VAL A 172 -28.96 27.82 -19.91
N PRO A 173 -29.36 27.45 -18.69
CA PRO A 173 -29.25 28.30 -17.53
C PRO A 173 -27.82 28.38 -17.00
N VAL A 174 -27.52 29.50 -16.34
CA VAL A 174 -26.42 29.57 -15.37
C VAL A 174 -26.89 28.94 -14.08
N ILE A 175 -26.08 28.04 -13.51
CA ILE A 175 -26.31 27.35 -12.25
C ILE A 175 -25.12 27.58 -11.29
N LEU A 176 -25.28 27.21 -10.01
CA LEU A 176 -24.22 27.33 -9.03
C LEU A 176 -23.69 25.95 -8.66
N GLY A 177 -22.35 25.78 -8.67
CA GLY A 177 -21.68 24.50 -8.37
C GLY A 177 -20.41 24.69 -7.55
N GLU A 178 -20.25 23.85 -6.53
CA GLU A 178 -19.08 23.88 -5.65
C GLU A 178 -17.79 23.36 -6.31
N HIS A 179 -17.93 22.60 -7.39
CA HIS A 179 -16.81 22.04 -8.17
C HIS A 179 -16.08 23.06 -9.05
N VAL A 180 -16.62 24.27 -9.19
CA VAL A 180 -15.95 25.35 -9.93
C VAL A 180 -14.80 25.91 -9.10
N THR A 181 -13.57 25.91 -9.67
CA THR A 181 -12.33 26.36 -9.01
C THR A 181 -11.66 27.52 -9.76
N LEU A 182 -10.65 28.13 -9.13
CA LEU A 182 -9.79 29.15 -9.72
C LEU A 182 -8.39 28.64 -10.07
N GLU A 183 -8.18 27.30 -10.06
CA GLU A 183 -6.88 26.71 -10.35
C GLU A 183 -6.57 26.69 -11.86
N ALA A 184 -7.60 26.54 -12.68
CA ALA A 184 -7.48 26.51 -14.14
C ALA A 184 -8.75 27.01 -14.83
N GLY A 185 -8.65 27.24 -16.14
CA GLY A 185 -9.81 27.59 -16.99
C GLY A 185 -10.21 29.06 -16.94
N THR A 186 -11.49 29.31 -16.74
CA THR A 186 -12.13 30.65 -16.79
C THR A 186 -12.96 30.96 -15.55
N GLY A 187 -13.11 30.00 -14.62
CA GLY A 187 -14.02 30.06 -13.48
C GLY A 187 -15.49 29.82 -13.86
N ALA A 188 -15.74 29.31 -15.06
CA ALA A 188 -17.04 28.84 -15.52
C ALA A 188 -16.88 27.49 -16.21
N VAL A 189 -17.73 26.52 -15.84
CA VAL A 189 -17.66 25.15 -16.32
C VAL A 189 -18.96 24.81 -17.05
N HIS A 190 -18.87 24.29 -18.28
CA HIS A 190 -20.05 23.74 -18.94
C HIS A 190 -20.51 22.46 -18.25
N THR A 191 -21.79 22.26 -18.11
CA THR A 191 -22.39 21.14 -17.39
C THR A 191 -23.10 20.21 -18.35
N ALA A 192 -22.63 18.94 -18.40
CA ALA A 192 -23.24 17.87 -19.16
C ALA A 192 -23.52 16.67 -18.21
N PRO A 193 -24.70 16.57 -17.58
CA PRO A 193 -25.01 15.61 -16.52
C PRO A 193 -24.78 14.14 -16.87
N ALA A 194 -24.75 13.80 -18.15
CA ALA A 194 -24.45 12.42 -18.60
C ALA A 194 -22.96 12.10 -18.68
N HIS A 195 -22.07 13.09 -18.63
CA HIS A 195 -20.64 12.94 -18.93
C HIS A 195 -19.68 13.42 -17.84
N GLY A 196 -20.20 13.72 -16.64
CA GLY A 196 -19.42 14.09 -15.46
C GLY A 196 -20.16 13.77 -14.17
N GLN A 197 -19.46 13.26 -13.15
CA GLN A 197 -20.07 12.94 -11.85
C GLN A 197 -20.54 14.21 -11.13
N GLU A 198 -19.71 15.24 -11.11
CA GLU A 198 -20.02 16.54 -10.50
C GLU A 198 -21.16 17.23 -11.26
N ASP A 199 -21.13 17.16 -12.61
CA ASP A 199 -22.20 17.68 -13.46
C ASP A 199 -23.53 16.97 -13.20
N TYR A 200 -23.50 15.66 -12.98
CA TYR A 200 -24.68 14.87 -12.63
C TYR A 200 -25.25 15.30 -11.27
N LEU A 201 -24.40 15.42 -10.24
CA LEU A 201 -24.84 15.79 -8.89
C LEU A 201 -25.44 17.19 -8.86
N VAL A 202 -24.80 18.17 -9.51
CA VAL A 202 -25.35 19.53 -9.59
C VAL A 202 -26.59 19.56 -10.49
N GLY A 203 -26.61 18.77 -11.57
CA GLY A 203 -27.74 18.61 -12.46
C GLY A 203 -29.01 18.11 -11.75
N LEU A 204 -28.87 17.15 -10.82
CA LEU A 204 -29.97 16.66 -9.99
C LEU A 204 -30.58 17.77 -9.12
N ARG A 205 -29.75 18.64 -8.53
CA ARG A 205 -30.23 19.77 -7.71
C ARG A 205 -31.06 20.77 -8.51
N TYR A 206 -30.73 20.96 -9.78
CA TYR A 206 -31.42 21.89 -10.68
C TYR A 206 -32.45 21.20 -11.60
N GLY A 207 -32.66 19.90 -11.46
CA GLY A 207 -33.60 19.14 -12.29
C GLY A 207 -33.24 19.11 -13.78
N LEU A 208 -31.93 19.13 -14.08
CA LEU A 208 -31.46 19.08 -15.48
C LEU A 208 -31.64 17.68 -16.06
N PRO A 209 -31.92 17.55 -17.37
CA PRO A 209 -31.97 16.25 -18.03
C PRO A 209 -30.60 15.59 -18.06
N VAL A 210 -30.60 14.24 -18.03
CA VAL A 210 -29.41 13.42 -18.20
C VAL A 210 -29.40 12.87 -19.63
N ASP A 211 -29.09 13.72 -20.59
CA ASP A 211 -29.05 13.38 -22.00
C ASP A 211 -27.70 12.80 -22.39
N ASN A 212 -27.69 11.54 -22.85
CA ASN A 212 -26.49 10.82 -23.26
C ASN A 212 -26.54 10.45 -24.76
N PRO A 213 -26.00 11.30 -25.63
CA PRO A 213 -25.99 11.02 -27.06
C PRO A 213 -24.91 10.04 -27.53
N VAL A 214 -24.02 9.56 -26.61
CA VAL A 214 -22.89 8.71 -26.98
C VAL A 214 -23.19 7.24 -26.69
N GLY A 215 -23.11 6.41 -27.72
CA GLY A 215 -23.27 4.96 -27.65
C GLY A 215 -22.15 4.22 -26.90
N PRO A 216 -22.32 2.90 -26.69
CA PRO A 216 -21.34 2.09 -25.96
C PRO A 216 -20.00 1.94 -26.68
N ASP A 217 -19.94 2.19 -27.97
CA ASP A 217 -18.76 2.18 -28.83
C ASP A 217 -18.12 3.56 -29.02
N GLY A 218 -18.60 4.58 -28.31
CA GLY A 218 -18.11 5.95 -28.41
C GLY A 218 -18.58 6.70 -29.66
N ARG A 219 -19.61 6.23 -30.35
CA ARG A 219 -20.24 6.92 -31.48
C ARG A 219 -21.45 7.68 -31.02
N PHE A 220 -21.63 8.86 -31.57
CA PHE A 220 -22.84 9.63 -31.37
C PHE A 220 -24.04 8.97 -32.03
N ALA A 221 -25.20 9.08 -31.43
CA ALA A 221 -26.49 8.68 -32.07
C ALA A 221 -26.66 9.44 -33.38
N ASP A 222 -27.25 8.77 -34.40
CA ASP A 222 -27.32 9.30 -35.77
C ASP A 222 -28.07 10.64 -35.85
N ASP A 223 -29.01 10.89 -34.94
CA ASP A 223 -29.82 12.11 -34.85
C ASP A 223 -29.11 13.25 -34.08
N THR A 224 -27.91 13.03 -33.57
CA THR A 224 -27.16 14.06 -32.86
C THR A 224 -26.72 15.17 -33.84
N ALA A 225 -27.20 16.37 -33.63
CA ALA A 225 -26.89 17.49 -34.49
C ALA A 225 -25.39 17.73 -34.63
N LEU A 226 -24.89 17.91 -35.85
CA LEU A 226 -23.51 18.16 -36.23
C LEU A 226 -22.60 16.91 -36.23
N VAL A 227 -22.75 15.97 -35.26
CA VAL A 227 -21.80 14.89 -35.04
C VAL A 227 -22.40 13.48 -35.10
N GLY A 228 -23.67 13.34 -35.55
CA GLY A 228 -24.35 12.06 -35.66
C GLY A 228 -23.55 10.98 -36.39
N GLY A 229 -23.45 9.78 -35.80
CA GLY A 229 -22.69 8.64 -36.31
C GLY A 229 -21.16 8.74 -36.17
N MET A 230 -20.60 9.89 -35.74
CA MET A 230 -19.16 10.09 -35.58
C MET A 230 -18.66 9.52 -34.28
N GLY A 231 -17.40 9.04 -34.25
CA GLY A 231 -16.70 8.73 -33.02
C GLY A 231 -16.23 10.00 -32.30
N ILE A 232 -16.03 9.94 -30.98
CA ILE A 232 -15.69 11.11 -30.14
C ILE A 232 -14.42 11.85 -30.62
N ALA A 233 -13.40 11.16 -31.10
CA ALA A 233 -12.18 11.78 -31.59
C ALA A 233 -12.45 12.66 -32.83
N GLN A 234 -13.19 12.15 -33.80
CA GLN A 234 -13.62 12.88 -34.99
C GLN A 234 -14.57 14.03 -34.63
N ALA A 235 -15.46 13.82 -33.68
CA ALA A 235 -16.41 14.83 -33.21
C ALA A 235 -15.68 16.03 -32.60
N ASN A 236 -14.59 15.83 -31.85
CA ASN A 236 -13.78 16.94 -31.32
C ASN A 236 -13.33 17.90 -32.43
N GLU A 237 -12.79 17.38 -33.50
CA GLU A 237 -12.29 18.20 -34.63
C GLU A 237 -13.43 18.99 -35.27
N VAL A 238 -14.56 18.33 -35.54
CA VAL A 238 -15.74 18.95 -36.16
C VAL A 238 -16.37 20.02 -35.26
N ILE A 239 -16.43 19.78 -33.95
CA ILE A 239 -16.95 20.74 -32.97
C ILE A 239 -16.04 21.96 -32.86
N VAL A 240 -14.71 21.76 -32.76
CA VAL A 240 -13.74 22.86 -32.68
C VAL A 240 -13.84 23.72 -33.98
N GLU A 241 -13.89 23.11 -35.14
CA GLU A 241 -14.07 23.82 -36.41
C GLU A 241 -15.40 24.61 -36.45
N ARG A 242 -16.50 24.02 -35.94
CA ARG A 242 -17.79 24.71 -35.86
C ARG A 242 -17.74 25.91 -34.94
N LEU A 243 -17.09 25.79 -33.76
CA LEU A 243 -16.93 26.89 -32.81
C LEU A 243 -16.08 28.03 -33.38
N ASP A 244 -15.01 27.70 -34.10
CA ASP A 244 -14.18 28.69 -34.79
C ASP A 244 -14.97 29.47 -35.85
N ARG A 245 -15.67 28.74 -36.73
CA ARG A 245 -16.53 29.35 -37.76
C ARG A 245 -17.64 30.24 -37.21
N SER A 246 -18.21 29.89 -36.04
CA SER A 246 -19.23 30.69 -35.37
C SER A 246 -18.66 31.88 -34.59
N GLY A 247 -17.36 31.97 -34.43
CA GLY A 247 -16.67 32.94 -33.59
C GLY A 247 -16.90 32.72 -32.10
N ALA A 248 -17.33 31.54 -31.69
CA ALA A 248 -17.50 31.18 -30.29
C ALA A 248 -16.21 30.63 -29.68
N LEU A 249 -15.27 30.11 -30.47
CA LEU A 249 -13.96 29.69 -30.01
C LEU A 249 -13.07 30.91 -29.74
N LEU A 250 -12.53 31.01 -28.53
CA LEU A 250 -11.59 32.07 -28.16
C LEU A 250 -10.13 31.57 -28.23
N ARG A 251 -9.91 30.35 -27.79
CA ARG A 251 -8.60 29.72 -27.78
C ARG A 251 -8.72 28.20 -27.86
N GLU A 252 -7.77 27.60 -28.55
CA GLU A 252 -7.49 26.16 -28.53
C GLU A 252 -5.99 25.97 -28.23
N GLN A 253 -5.67 25.01 -27.34
CA GLN A 253 -4.30 24.60 -27.07
C GLN A 253 -4.23 23.14 -26.59
N PRO A 254 -3.16 22.41 -26.88
CA PRO A 254 -2.96 21.08 -26.28
C PRO A 254 -2.66 21.22 -24.80
N LEU A 255 -3.33 20.39 -23.98
CA LEU A 255 -3.07 20.29 -22.54
C LEU A 255 -2.58 18.88 -22.21
N ARG A 256 -1.39 18.82 -21.62
CA ARG A 256 -0.87 17.57 -21.03
C ARG A 256 -1.34 17.46 -19.59
N HIS A 257 -2.00 16.37 -19.24
CA HIS A 257 -2.51 16.13 -17.91
C HIS A 257 -2.67 14.64 -17.65
N SER A 258 -2.80 14.27 -16.37
CA SER A 258 -3.14 12.92 -15.93
C SER A 258 -4.59 12.61 -16.32
N TYR A 259 -4.83 11.50 -17.02
CA TYR A 259 -6.15 11.14 -17.54
C TYR A 259 -6.48 9.69 -17.20
N PRO A 260 -7.74 9.34 -16.87
CA PRO A 260 -8.13 7.98 -16.53
C PRO A 260 -8.07 7.06 -17.75
N HIS A 261 -7.43 5.90 -17.58
CA HIS A 261 -7.27 4.86 -18.59
C HIS A 261 -7.81 3.51 -18.09
N CYS A 262 -8.20 2.67 -19.02
CA CYS A 262 -8.64 1.30 -18.72
C CYS A 262 -7.43 0.44 -18.32
N TRP A 263 -7.47 -0.17 -17.15
CA TRP A 263 -6.39 -1.04 -16.63
C TRP A 263 -6.01 -2.21 -17.58
N ARG A 264 -6.91 -2.59 -18.46
CA ARG A 264 -6.72 -3.72 -19.39
C ARG A 264 -6.21 -3.31 -20.75
N HIS A 265 -6.77 -2.23 -21.32
CA HIS A 265 -6.47 -1.79 -22.68
C HIS A 265 -5.52 -0.59 -22.72
N HIS A 266 -5.29 0.07 -21.56
CA HIS A 266 -4.53 1.32 -21.46
C HIS A 266 -5.05 2.41 -22.42
N SER A 267 -6.35 2.35 -22.76
CA SER A 267 -7.03 3.34 -23.57
C SER A 267 -7.78 4.34 -22.69
N PRO A 268 -7.90 5.61 -23.13
CA PRO A 268 -8.61 6.64 -22.38
C PRO A 268 -10.06 6.28 -22.11
N LEU A 269 -10.53 6.56 -20.90
CA LEU A 269 -11.91 6.34 -20.47
C LEU A 269 -12.77 7.59 -20.72
N ILE A 270 -14.08 7.38 -20.83
CA ILE A 270 -15.06 8.46 -20.79
C ILE A 270 -16.00 8.26 -19.60
N PHE A 271 -16.70 9.33 -19.21
CA PHE A 271 -17.90 9.20 -18.39
C PHE A 271 -19.12 9.08 -19.29
N ARG A 272 -19.98 8.12 -18.97
CA ARG A 272 -21.20 7.85 -19.72
C ARG A 272 -22.32 7.43 -18.77
N ALA A 273 -23.43 8.18 -18.76
CA ALA A 273 -24.63 7.77 -18.05
C ALA A 273 -25.31 6.62 -18.79
N THR A 274 -25.49 5.51 -18.10
CA THR A 274 -26.16 4.32 -18.63
C THR A 274 -26.81 3.54 -17.48
N PRO A 275 -27.91 2.82 -17.70
CA PRO A 275 -28.49 1.98 -16.66
C PRO A 275 -27.49 0.94 -16.17
N GLN A 276 -27.19 0.96 -14.89
CA GLN A 276 -26.24 0.07 -14.23
C GLN A 276 -26.79 -0.37 -12.88
N TRP A 277 -26.17 -1.39 -12.26
CA TRP A 277 -26.44 -1.85 -10.92
C TRP A 277 -25.41 -1.29 -9.94
N PHE A 278 -25.89 -0.75 -8.84
CA PHE A 278 -25.06 -0.10 -7.84
C PHE A 278 -25.32 -0.66 -6.45
N ILE A 279 -24.24 -0.80 -5.66
CA ILE A 279 -24.32 -0.88 -4.21
C ILE A 279 -24.27 0.57 -3.70
N SER A 280 -25.33 0.97 -3.00
CA SER A 280 -25.38 2.32 -2.41
C SER A 280 -24.45 2.42 -1.21
N MET A 281 -23.66 3.49 -1.16
CA MET A 281 -22.80 3.77 -0.03
C MET A 281 -23.54 4.40 1.15
N ASP A 282 -24.64 5.11 0.88
CA ASP A 282 -25.33 5.90 1.91
C ASP A 282 -26.64 5.24 2.40
N GLN A 283 -27.28 4.40 1.56
CA GLN A 283 -28.46 3.65 2.00
C GLN A 283 -28.08 2.67 3.12
N HIS A 284 -28.94 2.61 4.14
CA HIS A 284 -28.76 1.75 5.32
C HIS A 284 -27.43 1.97 6.07
N GLY A 285 -26.80 3.14 5.91
CA GLY A 285 -25.61 3.53 6.67
C GLY A 285 -24.33 2.78 6.31
N LEU A 286 -24.21 2.19 5.10
CA LEU A 286 -23.06 1.36 4.71
C LEU A 286 -21.72 2.09 4.91
N ARG A 287 -21.62 3.35 4.44
CA ARG A 287 -20.42 4.19 4.62
C ARG A 287 -20.09 4.41 6.10
N GLU A 288 -21.10 4.78 6.91
CA GLU A 288 -20.92 5.05 8.33
C GLU A 288 -20.47 3.79 9.10
N HIS A 289 -21.06 2.63 8.78
CA HIS A 289 -20.67 1.35 9.37
C HIS A 289 -19.24 0.99 9.01
N ALA A 290 -18.86 1.09 7.74
CA ALA A 290 -17.50 0.82 7.29
C ALA A 290 -16.47 1.74 7.96
N LEU A 291 -16.73 3.06 8.04
CA LEU A 291 -15.86 4.02 8.71
C LEU A 291 -15.74 3.80 10.23
N ARG A 292 -16.81 3.31 10.87
CA ARG A 292 -16.79 2.91 12.28
C ARG A 292 -15.89 1.70 12.50
N ASP A 293 -16.04 0.67 11.67
CA ASP A 293 -15.39 -0.62 11.88
C ASP A 293 -13.94 -0.63 11.43
N ILE A 294 -13.54 0.21 10.47
CA ILE A 294 -12.12 0.47 10.13
C ILE A 294 -11.31 0.80 11.39
N ARG A 295 -11.86 1.56 12.34
CA ARG A 295 -11.19 1.95 13.60
C ARG A 295 -11.01 0.80 14.59
N GLN A 296 -11.73 -0.30 14.41
CA GLN A 296 -11.66 -1.49 15.27
C GLN A 296 -10.70 -2.55 14.71
N VAL A 297 -10.31 -2.41 13.45
CA VAL A 297 -9.36 -3.31 12.78
C VAL A 297 -7.93 -2.94 13.15
N SER A 298 -7.08 -3.94 13.39
CA SER A 298 -5.65 -3.74 13.61
C SER A 298 -4.92 -3.58 12.28
N TRP A 299 -4.40 -2.39 12.01
CA TRP A 299 -3.67 -2.08 10.78
C TRP A 299 -2.16 -2.16 10.97
N THR A 300 -1.49 -2.96 10.15
CA THR A 300 -0.03 -3.09 10.11
C THR A 300 0.47 -2.89 8.68
N PRO A 301 1.18 -1.79 8.36
CA PRO A 301 1.47 -0.61 9.19
C PRO A 301 0.23 0.24 9.49
N SER A 302 0.30 1.07 10.54
CA SER A 302 -0.83 1.90 11.01
C SER A 302 -1.37 2.90 9.98
N TRP A 303 -0.57 3.34 9.00
CA TRP A 303 -1.03 4.23 7.93
C TRP A 303 -2.15 3.63 7.07
N GLY A 304 -2.31 2.30 7.08
CA GLY A 304 -3.37 1.60 6.36
C GLY A 304 -4.77 2.06 6.77
N GLU A 305 -4.99 2.36 8.07
CA GLU A 305 -6.26 2.90 8.57
C GLU A 305 -6.63 4.22 7.89
N GLN A 306 -5.70 5.18 7.89
CA GLN A 306 -5.95 6.49 7.29
C GLN A 306 -6.20 6.38 5.78
N ARG A 307 -5.45 5.52 5.11
CA ARG A 307 -5.58 5.32 3.66
C ARG A 307 -6.94 4.78 3.27
N ILE A 308 -7.42 3.71 3.92
CA ILE A 308 -8.74 3.12 3.58
C ILE A 308 -9.88 4.04 4.04
N THR A 309 -9.72 4.74 5.16
CA THR A 309 -10.69 5.74 5.64
C THR A 309 -10.94 6.82 4.58
N GLY A 310 -9.87 7.42 4.02
CA GLY A 310 -10.03 8.42 2.96
C GLY A 310 -10.72 7.87 1.72
N MET A 311 -10.38 6.65 1.32
CA MET A 311 -11.01 6.00 0.17
C MET A 311 -12.50 5.70 0.37
N ILE A 312 -12.94 5.34 1.59
CA ILE A 312 -14.35 5.05 1.90
C ILE A 312 -15.15 6.34 2.09
N ALA A 313 -14.57 7.36 2.72
CA ALA A 313 -15.25 8.60 3.03
C ALA A 313 -15.82 9.31 1.79
N GLU A 314 -15.06 9.32 0.71
CA GLU A 314 -15.43 10.03 -0.54
C GLU A 314 -15.89 9.08 -1.65
N ARG A 315 -16.01 7.78 -1.37
CA ARG A 315 -16.36 6.80 -2.39
C ARG A 315 -17.77 7.05 -2.94
N PRO A 316 -17.95 7.14 -4.27
CA PRO A 316 -19.28 7.10 -4.88
C PRO A 316 -19.91 5.71 -4.74
N ASP A 317 -21.22 5.60 -5.06
CA ASP A 317 -21.89 4.31 -5.14
C ASP A 317 -21.11 3.34 -6.03
N TRP A 318 -21.00 2.09 -5.60
CA TRP A 318 -20.21 1.10 -6.32
C TRP A 318 -20.97 0.49 -7.48
N CYS A 319 -20.60 0.84 -8.70
CA CYS A 319 -21.12 0.19 -9.92
C CYS A 319 -20.61 -1.25 -10.00
N ILE A 320 -21.50 -2.23 -9.81
CA ILE A 320 -21.13 -3.66 -9.82
C ILE A 320 -21.43 -4.39 -11.11
N SER A 321 -22.17 -3.80 -12.04
CA SER A 321 -22.49 -4.43 -13.32
C SER A 321 -21.41 -4.23 -14.37
N ARG A 322 -21.11 -5.29 -15.13
CA ARG A 322 -20.16 -5.30 -16.23
C ARG A 322 -20.78 -5.95 -17.47
N GLN A 323 -20.58 -5.34 -18.63
CA GLN A 323 -21.04 -5.84 -19.92
C GLN A 323 -19.95 -6.74 -20.52
N ARG A 324 -19.70 -7.89 -19.87
CA ARG A 324 -18.68 -8.89 -20.25
C ARG A 324 -19.31 -10.25 -20.43
N THR A 325 -18.68 -11.10 -21.23
CA THR A 325 -19.14 -12.47 -21.51
C THR A 325 -18.68 -13.49 -20.49
N TRP A 326 -17.71 -13.14 -19.63
CA TRP A 326 -17.18 -14.00 -18.57
C TRP A 326 -17.26 -13.30 -17.23
N GLY A 327 -17.81 -13.96 -16.22
CA GLY A 327 -17.96 -13.48 -14.85
C GLY A 327 -19.19 -14.11 -14.19
N VAL A 328 -19.38 -13.86 -12.89
CA VAL A 328 -20.56 -14.26 -12.14
C VAL A 328 -21.75 -13.40 -12.60
N PRO A 329 -22.86 -13.96 -13.11
CA PRO A 329 -23.95 -13.17 -13.65
C PRO A 329 -24.75 -12.47 -12.56
N LEU A 330 -25.27 -11.30 -12.89
CA LEU A 330 -26.37 -10.69 -12.16
C LEU A 330 -27.66 -11.41 -12.55
N ALA A 331 -27.97 -12.51 -11.89
CA ALA A 331 -29.07 -13.42 -12.26
C ALA A 331 -30.44 -12.83 -11.91
N LEU A 332 -30.78 -11.70 -12.51
CA LEU A 332 -31.95 -10.89 -12.21
C LEU A 332 -32.92 -10.82 -13.41
N PHE A 333 -34.19 -10.64 -13.09
CA PHE A 333 -35.25 -10.33 -14.06
C PHE A 333 -35.86 -8.96 -13.72
N VAL A 334 -35.91 -8.08 -14.70
CA VAL A 334 -36.39 -6.71 -14.53
C VAL A 334 -37.58 -6.43 -15.45
N HIS A 335 -38.55 -5.70 -14.95
CA HIS A 335 -39.74 -5.31 -15.72
C HIS A 335 -39.35 -4.35 -16.85
N ARG A 336 -39.72 -4.66 -18.07
CA ARG A 336 -39.29 -3.95 -19.29
C ARG A 336 -39.61 -2.46 -19.31
N GLN A 337 -40.72 -2.04 -18.72
CA GLN A 337 -41.15 -0.64 -18.73
C GLN A 337 -40.63 0.15 -17.50
N THR A 338 -40.62 -0.49 -16.33
CA THR A 338 -40.30 0.23 -15.08
C THR A 338 -38.86 -0.01 -14.61
N GLY A 339 -38.18 -1.03 -15.13
CA GLY A 339 -36.86 -1.43 -14.64
C GLY A 339 -36.86 -2.05 -13.24
N ALA A 340 -38.04 -2.24 -12.63
CA ALA A 340 -38.17 -2.80 -11.29
C ALA A 340 -37.84 -4.31 -11.30
N LEU A 341 -37.24 -4.78 -10.18
CA LEU A 341 -37.00 -6.21 -9.98
C LEU A 341 -38.29 -7.01 -9.94
N HIS A 342 -38.21 -8.28 -10.38
CA HIS A 342 -39.35 -9.20 -10.28
C HIS A 342 -39.71 -9.41 -8.78
N PRO A 343 -41.01 -9.42 -8.41
CA PRO A 343 -41.40 -9.57 -6.98
C PRO A 343 -40.88 -10.84 -6.30
N ARG A 344 -40.64 -11.92 -7.06
CA ARG A 344 -40.06 -13.17 -6.57
C ARG A 344 -38.56 -13.26 -6.79
N THR A 345 -37.82 -12.14 -6.79
CA THR A 345 -36.38 -12.13 -7.12
C THR A 345 -35.57 -13.08 -6.23
N GLU A 346 -35.82 -13.13 -4.93
CA GLU A 346 -35.09 -14.02 -4.02
C GLU A 346 -35.31 -15.49 -4.37
N GLU A 347 -36.56 -15.91 -4.62
CA GLU A 347 -36.89 -17.26 -5.03
C GLU A 347 -36.24 -17.63 -6.37
N LEU A 348 -36.28 -16.71 -7.33
CA LEU A 348 -35.67 -16.90 -8.65
C LEU A 348 -34.15 -17.02 -8.58
N LEU A 349 -33.48 -16.26 -7.71
CA LEU A 349 -32.05 -16.39 -7.47
C LEU A 349 -31.68 -17.79 -6.96
N GLU A 350 -32.45 -18.35 -6.00
CA GLU A 350 -32.21 -19.71 -5.47
C GLU A 350 -32.41 -20.76 -6.59
N GLN A 351 -33.43 -20.60 -7.43
CA GLN A 351 -33.66 -21.50 -8.56
C GLN A 351 -32.54 -21.45 -9.60
N VAL A 352 -32.00 -20.25 -9.87
CA VAL A 352 -30.85 -20.07 -10.76
C VAL A 352 -29.60 -20.66 -10.12
N ALA A 353 -29.36 -20.42 -8.83
CA ALA A 353 -28.20 -20.96 -8.11
C ALA A 353 -28.17 -22.51 -8.18
N ALA A 354 -29.30 -23.17 -7.97
CA ALA A 354 -29.42 -24.64 -8.11
C ALA A 354 -29.10 -25.14 -9.53
N ARG A 355 -29.45 -24.39 -10.56
CA ARG A 355 -29.11 -24.71 -11.95
C ARG A 355 -27.63 -24.50 -12.26
N VAL A 356 -27.06 -23.44 -11.72
CA VAL A 356 -25.62 -23.13 -11.85
C VAL A 356 -24.78 -24.15 -11.11
N ASP A 357 -25.22 -24.61 -9.94
CA ASP A 357 -24.53 -25.66 -9.17
C ASP A 357 -24.37 -26.96 -9.97
N SER A 358 -25.38 -27.33 -10.74
CA SER A 358 -25.40 -28.57 -11.55
C SER A 358 -24.81 -28.39 -12.96
N GLY A 359 -24.94 -27.24 -13.58
CA GLY A 359 -24.63 -27.00 -15.00
C GLY A 359 -23.55 -25.93 -15.25
N GLY A 360 -22.99 -25.37 -14.18
CA GLY A 360 -22.07 -24.25 -14.31
C GLY A 360 -22.77 -22.95 -14.71
N ILE A 361 -21.98 -21.89 -14.90
CA ILE A 361 -22.48 -20.54 -15.21
C ILE A 361 -23.25 -20.48 -16.55
N ASP A 362 -22.93 -21.37 -17.48
CA ASP A 362 -23.62 -21.47 -18.79
C ASP A 362 -25.11 -21.77 -18.65
N ALA A 363 -25.52 -22.41 -17.54
CA ALA A 363 -26.91 -22.65 -17.21
C ALA A 363 -27.73 -21.36 -17.09
N TRP A 364 -27.14 -20.26 -16.63
CA TRP A 364 -27.80 -18.96 -16.62
C TRP A 364 -27.91 -18.38 -18.04
N PHE A 365 -26.84 -18.43 -18.83
CA PHE A 365 -26.85 -17.84 -20.17
C PHE A 365 -27.78 -18.58 -21.10
N ALA A 366 -27.88 -19.90 -20.99
CA ALA A 366 -28.81 -20.74 -21.78
C ALA A 366 -30.27 -20.64 -21.33
N LEU A 367 -30.53 -20.15 -20.12
CA LEU A 367 -31.88 -20.03 -19.56
C LEU A 367 -32.69 -18.98 -20.31
N GLU A 368 -33.91 -19.32 -20.78
CA GLU A 368 -34.85 -18.36 -21.32
C GLU A 368 -35.87 -17.91 -20.25
N PRO A 369 -36.32 -16.62 -20.26
CA PRO A 369 -37.25 -16.12 -19.25
C PRO A 369 -38.51 -16.98 -19.04
N PRO A 370 -39.15 -17.58 -20.07
CA PRO A 370 -40.30 -18.45 -19.88
C PRO A 370 -40.05 -19.67 -18.99
N ASP A 371 -38.82 -20.16 -18.93
CA ASP A 371 -38.46 -21.35 -18.12
C ASP A 371 -38.67 -21.16 -16.60
N LEU A 372 -38.63 -19.92 -16.14
CA LEU A 372 -38.83 -19.55 -14.73
C LEU A 372 -40.09 -18.66 -14.52
N LEU A 373 -40.43 -17.82 -15.48
CA LEU A 373 -41.49 -16.83 -15.36
C LEU A 373 -42.81 -17.23 -16.00
N GLY A 374 -42.82 -18.27 -16.86
CA GLY A 374 -44.02 -18.69 -17.57
C GLY A 374 -44.63 -17.55 -18.36
N GLU A 375 -45.92 -17.31 -18.21
CA GLU A 375 -46.66 -16.24 -18.89
C GLU A 375 -46.20 -14.82 -18.58
N GLN A 376 -45.51 -14.63 -17.48
CA GLN A 376 -44.96 -13.31 -17.09
C GLN A 376 -43.72 -12.93 -17.90
N ALA A 377 -43.11 -13.84 -18.63
CA ALA A 377 -41.83 -13.62 -19.34
C ALA A 377 -41.91 -12.45 -20.34
N GLU A 378 -43.07 -12.17 -20.93
CA GLU A 378 -43.26 -11.05 -21.86
C GLU A 378 -43.04 -9.68 -21.20
N GLN A 379 -43.34 -9.56 -19.89
CA GLN A 379 -43.21 -8.31 -19.12
C GLN A 379 -41.81 -8.08 -18.58
N TYR A 380 -40.97 -9.10 -18.53
CA TYR A 380 -39.66 -9.05 -17.94
C TYR A 380 -38.54 -9.33 -18.94
N GLU A 381 -37.40 -8.79 -18.69
CA GLU A 381 -36.15 -9.09 -19.40
C GLU A 381 -35.14 -9.68 -18.45
N LYS A 382 -34.33 -10.60 -18.93
CA LYS A 382 -33.21 -11.19 -18.24
C LYS A 382 -32.01 -10.24 -18.27
N VAL A 383 -31.39 -9.97 -17.13
CA VAL A 383 -30.14 -9.20 -17.04
C VAL A 383 -29.00 -10.08 -17.55
N THR A 384 -28.22 -9.56 -18.48
CA THR A 384 -27.07 -10.27 -19.07
C THR A 384 -25.72 -9.80 -18.53
N ASP A 385 -25.72 -8.76 -17.71
CA ASP A 385 -24.51 -8.24 -17.07
C ASP A 385 -23.92 -9.26 -16.09
N VAL A 386 -22.62 -9.22 -15.93
CA VAL A 386 -21.87 -9.96 -14.89
C VAL A 386 -21.44 -9.02 -13.78
N MET A 387 -21.12 -9.57 -12.61
CA MET A 387 -20.61 -8.77 -11.48
C MET A 387 -19.19 -8.29 -11.75
N ASP A 388 -18.85 -7.19 -11.12
CA ASP A 388 -17.48 -6.73 -10.92
C ASP A 388 -16.66 -7.81 -10.22
N VAL A 389 -15.51 -8.17 -10.78
CA VAL A 389 -14.61 -9.19 -10.19
C VAL A 389 -14.18 -8.86 -8.75
N TRP A 390 -14.18 -7.59 -8.38
CA TRP A 390 -13.91 -7.19 -6.99
C TRP A 390 -15.07 -7.51 -6.05
N ALA A 391 -16.30 -7.64 -6.55
CA ALA A 391 -17.42 -8.18 -5.79
C ALA A 391 -17.21 -9.67 -5.50
N ASP A 392 -16.79 -10.44 -6.52
CA ASP A 392 -16.50 -11.88 -6.36
C ASP A 392 -15.40 -12.12 -5.33
N SER A 393 -14.25 -11.46 -5.48
CA SER A 393 -13.13 -11.58 -4.53
C SER A 393 -13.48 -11.01 -3.15
N GLY A 394 -14.30 -9.96 -3.11
CA GLY A 394 -14.79 -9.34 -1.88
C GLY A 394 -15.59 -10.30 -0.99
N LEU A 395 -16.19 -11.34 -1.56
CA LEU A 395 -16.98 -12.35 -0.84
C LEU A 395 -16.16 -13.54 -0.33
N SER A 396 -14.82 -13.53 -0.43
CA SER A 396 -13.97 -14.65 -0.01
C SER A 396 -14.15 -15.04 1.46
N PHE A 397 -14.47 -14.12 2.33
CA PHE A 397 -14.81 -14.40 3.74
C PHE A 397 -16.09 -15.24 3.88
N GLU A 398 -17.01 -15.14 2.94
CA GLU A 398 -18.25 -15.93 2.91
C GLU A 398 -18.07 -17.22 2.12
N CYS A 399 -17.55 -17.13 0.90
CA CYS A 399 -17.45 -18.27 -0.01
C CYS A 399 -16.36 -19.27 0.40
N VAL A 400 -15.39 -18.89 1.21
CA VAL A 400 -14.29 -19.75 1.66
C VAL A 400 -14.31 -19.91 3.17
N ALA A 401 -14.14 -18.82 3.93
CA ALA A 401 -13.95 -18.93 5.37
C ALA A 401 -15.22 -19.45 6.10
N ALA A 402 -16.40 -18.96 5.75
CA ALA A 402 -17.64 -19.39 6.40
C ALA A 402 -18.03 -20.84 6.10
N LEU A 403 -17.56 -21.40 4.97
CA LEU A 403 -17.85 -22.79 4.58
C LEU A 403 -16.89 -23.82 5.20
N ARG A 404 -15.82 -23.39 5.85
CA ARG A 404 -14.82 -24.26 6.44
C ARG A 404 -14.96 -24.33 7.96
N PRO A 405 -14.98 -25.54 8.56
CA PRO A 405 -15.15 -25.69 10.00
C PRO A 405 -13.94 -25.24 10.82
N ASP A 406 -12.77 -25.13 10.20
CA ASP A 406 -11.51 -24.70 10.78
C ASP A 406 -11.25 -23.17 10.65
N PHE A 407 -12.18 -22.43 10.00
CA PHE A 407 -12.17 -20.98 9.92
C PHE A 407 -13.31 -20.36 10.73
N HIS A 408 -13.17 -19.09 11.05
CA HIS A 408 -14.22 -18.29 11.67
C HIS A 408 -14.25 -16.88 11.06
N ALA A 409 -15.40 -16.26 11.10
CA ALA A 409 -15.59 -14.89 10.65
C ALA A 409 -15.92 -13.96 11.86
N PRO A 410 -15.31 -12.78 11.97
CA PRO A 410 -14.25 -12.22 11.12
C PRO A 410 -12.95 -13.03 11.17
N VAL A 411 -12.25 -13.14 10.04
CA VAL A 411 -10.94 -13.82 9.99
C VAL A 411 -9.87 -13.01 10.74
N ASP A 412 -8.81 -13.67 11.20
CA ASP A 412 -7.81 -13.00 12.04
C ASP A 412 -6.97 -12.01 11.26
N LEU A 413 -6.57 -12.33 10.02
CA LEU A 413 -5.65 -11.52 9.24
C LEU A 413 -5.92 -11.61 7.74
N TYR A 414 -6.04 -10.44 7.07
CA TYR A 414 -5.84 -10.27 5.64
C TYR A 414 -4.43 -9.77 5.37
N LEU A 415 -3.73 -10.35 4.39
CA LEU A 415 -2.35 -10.02 4.05
C LEU A 415 -2.19 -9.86 2.55
N GLU A 416 -1.87 -8.65 2.10
CA GLU A 416 -1.60 -8.32 0.68
C GLU A 416 -0.79 -7.04 0.53
N GLY A 417 -0.54 -6.64 -0.72
CA GLY A 417 0.13 -5.42 -1.09
C GLY A 417 -0.67 -4.14 -0.84
N SER A 418 0.00 -3.02 -0.90
CA SER A 418 -0.58 -1.69 -0.63
C SER A 418 -1.63 -1.26 -1.65
N ASP A 419 -1.66 -1.83 -2.85
CA ASP A 419 -2.69 -1.62 -3.87
C ASP A 419 -4.06 -2.16 -3.46
N GLN A 420 -4.11 -3.17 -2.58
CA GLN A 420 -5.33 -3.82 -2.14
C GLN A 420 -6.20 -2.97 -1.20
N HIS A 421 -5.72 -1.82 -0.75
CA HIS A 421 -6.58 -0.82 -0.10
C HIS A 421 -7.68 -0.30 -1.03
N ARG A 422 -7.44 -0.32 -2.36
CA ARG A 422 -8.45 -0.02 -3.39
C ARG A 422 -9.02 -1.28 -4.05
N GLY A 423 -8.55 -2.44 -3.69
CA GLY A 423 -8.95 -3.75 -4.21
C GLY A 423 -9.63 -4.61 -3.15
N TRP A 424 -9.01 -5.74 -2.81
CA TRP A 424 -9.60 -6.79 -1.98
C TRP A 424 -9.94 -6.36 -0.55
N PHE A 425 -9.09 -5.58 0.12
CA PHE A 425 -9.41 -5.08 1.48
C PHE A 425 -10.68 -4.24 1.48
N HIS A 426 -10.82 -3.38 0.47
CA HIS A 426 -11.93 -2.47 0.29
C HIS A 426 -13.23 -3.20 -0.07
N SER A 427 -13.19 -4.06 -1.10
CA SER A 427 -14.37 -4.79 -1.56
C SER A 427 -14.88 -5.77 -0.51
N SER A 428 -13.97 -6.48 0.21
CA SER A 428 -14.37 -7.36 1.32
C SER A 428 -15.03 -6.60 2.46
N LEU A 429 -14.50 -5.43 2.81
CA LEU A 429 -15.11 -4.58 3.84
C LEU A 429 -16.53 -4.20 3.47
N LEU A 430 -16.73 -3.63 2.28
CA LEU A 430 -18.05 -3.19 1.83
C LEU A 430 -19.05 -4.33 1.71
N MET A 431 -18.62 -5.49 1.19
CA MET A 431 -19.49 -6.66 1.08
C MET A 431 -19.89 -7.20 2.46
N SER A 432 -18.96 -7.27 3.41
CA SER A 432 -19.26 -7.75 4.77
C SER A 432 -20.15 -6.77 5.52
N GLU A 433 -19.92 -5.47 5.38
CA GLU A 433 -20.78 -4.44 5.98
C GLU A 433 -22.20 -4.49 5.40
N ALA A 434 -22.33 -4.64 4.08
CA ALA A 434 -23.64 -4.74 3.42
C ALA A 434 -24.41 -6.01 3.83
N LEU A 435 -23.72 -7.10 4.13
CA LEU A 435 -24.33 -8.37 4.55
C LEU A 435 -24.56 -8.47 6.06
N TYR A 436 -23.60 -8.04 6.87
CA TYR A 436 -23.52 -8.36 8.29
C TYR A 436 -23.31 -7.16 9.22
N ALA A 437 -23.16 -5.95 8.68
CA ALA A 437 -22.82 -4.72 9.40
C ALA A 437 -21.59 -4.87 10.31
N ARG A 438 -20.55 -5.57 9.82
CA ARG A 438 -19.27 -5.78 10.50
C ARG A 438 -18.13 -5.97 9.51
N ALA A 439 -16.90 -5.62 9.93
CA ALA A 439 -15.71 -5.92 9.14
C ALA A 439 -15.47 -7.43 8.96
N PRO A 440 -14.94 -7.90 7.80
CA PRO A 440 -14.67 -9.31 7.54
C PRO A 440 -13.40 -9.82 8.21
N TYR A 441 -12.55 -8.94 8.69
CA TYR A 441 -11.22 -9.22 9.25
C TYR A 441 -10.99 -8.45 10.55
N ARG A 442 -10.14 -9.01 11.43
CA ARG A 442 -9.69 -8.38 12.67
C ARG A 442 -8.42 -7.57 12.49
N GLY A 443 -7.59 -7.99 11.56
CA GLY A 443 -6.33 -7.33 11.23
C GLY A 443 -6.04 -7.32 9.74
N VAL A 444 -5.31 -6.32 9.30
CA VAL A 444 -4.80 -6.19 7.93
C VAL A 444 -3.30 -5.92 7.98
N LEU A 445 -2.52 -6.78 7.31
CA LEU A 445 -1.09 -6.57 7.12
C LEU A 445 -0.84 -6.20 5.67
N THR A 446 -0.16 -5.08 5.47
CA THR A 446 0.12 -4.52 4.14
C THR A 446 1.61 -4.48 3.88
N HIS A 447 2.05 -4.98 2.73
CA HIS A 447 3.43 -4.88 2.29
C HIS A 447 3.58 -3.99 1.06
N GLY A 448 4.81 -3.46 0.85
CA GLY A 448 5.20 -2.73 -0.35
C GLY A 448 5.47 -3.65 -1.54
N PHE A 449 5.79 -3.05 -2.68
CA PHE A 449 6.17 -3.78 -3.89
C PHE A 449 7.66 -4.16 -3.87
N THR A 450 7.99 -5.23 -4.61
CA THR A 450 9.37 -5.56 -4.89
C THR A 450 9.91 -4.66 -6.00
N VAL A 451 11.03 -4.00 -5.73
CA VAL A 451 11.69 -3.06 -6.63
C VAL A 451 13.14 -3.47 -6.92
N ASP A 452 13.69 -3.01 -8.03
CA ASP A 452 15.09 -3.20 -8.35
C ASP A 452 16.01 -2.29 -7.49
N GLU A 453 17.32 -2.38 -7.70
CA GLU A 453 18.32 -1.57 -6.97
C GLU A 453 18.20 -0.04 -7.22
N HIS A 454 17.42 0.36 -8.22
CA HIS A 454 17.13 1.76 -8.54
C HIS A 454 15.76 2.23 -8.05
N GLY A 455 15.05 1.41 -7.27
CA GLY A 455 13.72 1.69 -6.77
C GLY A 455 12.60 1.57 -7.81
N ARG A 456 12.85 0.95 -8.98
CA ARG A 456 11.84 0.78 -10.03
C ARG A 456 11.09 -0.53 -9.81
N LYS A 457 9.77 -0.50 -9.93
CA LYS A 457 8.92 -1.70 -9.86
C LYS A 457 9.42 -2.76 -10.84
N MET A 458 9.60 -3.99 -10.36
CA MET A 458 9.98 -5.12 -11.19
C MET A 458 8.84 -5.49 -12.13
N SER A 459 9.13 -5.60 -13.43
CA SER A 459 8.18 -6.00 -14.44
C SER A 459 8.84 -6.79 -15.57
N LYS A 460 8.06 -7.64 -16.24
CA LYS A 460 8.54 -8.40 -17.41
C LYS A 460 8.91 -7.49 -18.58
N SER A 461 8.19 -6.38 -18.74
CA SER A 461 8.42 -5.40 -19.79
C SER A 461 9.75 -4.65 -19.63
N LEU A 462 10.19 -4.41 -18.40
CA LEU A 462 11.49 -3.76 -18.11
C LEU A 462 12.64 -4.77 -18.04
N GLY A 463 12.37 -6.07 -17.99
CA GLY A 463 13.40 -7.12 -17.88
C GLY A 463 14.25 -7.04 -16.61
N ASN A 464 13.80 -6.31 -15.57
CA ASN A 464 14.50 -6.09 -14.30
C ASN A 464 14.05 -7.03 -13.19
N GLY A 465 13.16 -7.98 -13.49
CA GLY A 465 12.66 -8.96 -12.53
C GLY A 465 13.67 -10.06 -12.21
N ILE A 466 13.72 -10.49 -10.96
CA ILE A 466 14.42 -11.70 -10.51
C ILE A 466 13.35 -12.73 -10.23
N GLU A 467 13.34 -13.81 -11.03
CA GLU A 467 12.35 -14.86 -10.86
C GLU A 467 12.64 -15.69 -9.59
N PRO A 468 11.64 -15.95 -8.74
CA PRO A 468 11.83 -16.77 -7.52
C PRO A 468 12.46 -18.13 -7.81
N GLN A 469 12.11 -18.77 -8.92
CA GLN A 469 12.62 -20.08 -9.33
C GLN A 469 14.14 -20.09 -9.56
N ASP A 470 14.71 -18.97 -9.99
CA ASP A 470 16.16 -18.85 -10.17
C ASP A 470 16.88 -18.80 -8.82
N ILE A 471 16.28 -18.10 -7.84
CA ILE A 471 16.80 -18.09 -6.47
C ILE A 471 16.66 -19.48 -5.84
N LEU A 472 15.50 -20.12 -5.99
CA LEU A 472 15.25 -21.46 -5.46
C LEU A 472 16.27 -22.48 -5.99
N ARG A 473 16.57 -22.46 -7.28
CA ARG A 473 17.50 -23.39 -7.94
C ARG A 473 18.94 -23.16 -7.51
N THR A 474 19.36 -21.91 -7.27
CA THR A 474 20.76 -21.54 -7.02
C THR A 474 21.10 -21.37 -5.54
N LEU A 475 20.20 -20.82 -4.74
CA LEU A 475 20.42 -20.45 -3.35
C LEU A 475 19.52 -21.20 -2.37
N GLY A 476 18.41 -21.73 -2.84
CA GLY A 476 17.39 -22.40 -2.02
C GLY A 476 16.32 -21.47 -1.45
N ALA A 477 15.21 -22.07 -1.03
CA ALA A 477 14.04 -21.34 -0.55
C ALA A 477 14.32 -20.52 0.73
N ASP A 478 15.13 -21.04 1.63
CA ASP A 478 15.42 -20.37 2.90
C ASP A 478 16.14 -19.03 2.72
N ILE A 479 16.92 -18.85 1.66
CA ILE A 479 17.57 -17.57 1.35
C ILE A 479 16.54 -16.54 0.92
N LEU A 480 15.59 -16.92 0.06
CA LEU A 480 14.50 -16.04 -0.36
C LEU A 480 13.61 -15.66 0.84
N ARG A 481 13.24 -16.64 1.66
CA ARG A 481 12.45 -16.42 2.88
C ARG A 481 13.17 -15.51 3.88
N LEU A 482 14.49 -15.71 4.03
CA LEU A 482 15.29 -14.87 4.91
C LEU A 482 15.41 -13.44 4.40
N TRP A 483 15.52 -13.23 3.09
CA TRP A 483 15.48 -11.89 2.50
C TRP A 483 14.16 -11.18 2.81
N VAL A 484 13.02 -11.85 2.59
CA VAL A 484 11.69 -11.29 2.92
C VAL A 484 11.61 -10.91 4.40
N ALA A 485 12.04 -11.81 5.30
CA ALA A 485 12.00 -11.55 6.74
C ALA A 485 13.01 -10.47 7.18
N ALA A 486 14.14 -10.33 6.49
CA ALA A 486 15.17 -9.33 6.83
C ALA A 486 14.83 -7.91 6.36
N THR A 487 13.87 -7.78 5.44
CA THR A 487 13.47 -6.50 4.86
C THR A 487 12.30 -5.89 5.67
N ASP A 488 12.29 -4.56 5.82
CA ASP A 488 11.12 -3.86 6.32
C ASP A 488 10.08 -3.76 5.21
N TYR A 489 9.11 -4.67 5.24
CA TYR A 489 8.05 -4.79 4.24
C TYR A 489 7.02 -3.64 4.28
N ALA A 490 7.04 -2.78 5.31
CA ALA A 490 6.14 -1.64 5.40
C ALA A 490 6.35 -0.63 4.26
N HIS A 491 7.50 -0.73 3.59
CA HIS A 491 7.91 0.06 2.44
C HIS A 491 8.21 -0.83 1.25
N GLU A 492 8.65 -0.25 0.14
CA GLU A 492 9.10 -0.99 -1.03
C GLU A 492 10.34 -1.83 -0.72
N MET A 493 10.35 -3.07 -1.19
CA MET A 493 11.38 -4.07 -0.87
C MET A 493 12.36 -4.20 -2.03
N SER A 494 13.57 -3.66 -1.85
CA SER A 494 14.62 -3.79 -2.86
C SER A 494 15.18 -5.21 -2.91
N LEU A 495 15.34 -5.74 -4.13
CA LEU A 495 15.95 -7.04 -4.40
C LEU A 495 17.03 -6.90 -5.48
N SER A 496 18.24 -7.38 -5.18
CA SER A 496 19.34 -7.46 -6.13
C SER A 496 20.25 -8.65 -5.80
N GLN A 497 21.13 -9.03 -6.73
CA GLN A 497 22.10 -10.12 -6.51
C GLN A 497 23.05 -9.79 -5.34
N GLU A 498 23.42 -8.53 -5.16
CA GLU A 498 24.28 -8.10 -4.05
C GLU A 498 23.56 -8.23 -2.69
N ILE A 499 22.27 -7.89 -2.62
CA ILE A 499 21.45 -8.09 -1.41
C ILE A 499 21.34 -9.57 -1.09
N LEU A 500 21.05 -10.43 -2.09
CA LEU A 500 20.98 -11.88 -1.90
C LEU A 500 22.30 -12.49 -1.41
N LYS A 501 23.43 -11.98 -1.88
CA LYS A 501 24.76 -12.38 -1.40
C LYS A 501 24.96 -12.07 0.08
N ARG A 502 24.59 -10.86 0.53
CA ARG A 502 24.68 -10.46 1.95
C ARG A 502 23.76 -11.30 2.85
N ILE A 503 22.56 -11.59 2.38
CA ILE A 503 21.63 -12.49 3.09
C ILE A 503 22.21 -13.90 3.18
N THR A 504 22.81 -14.40 2.09
CA THR A 504 23.47 -15.71 2.08
C THR A 504 24.64 -15.78 3.09
N ASP A 505 25.44 -14.74 3.21
CA ASP A 505 26.52 -14.68 4.19
C ASP A 505 26.00 -14.65 5.63
N SER A 506 24.91 -13.93 5.89
CA SER A 506 24.24 -13.93 7.20
C SER A 506 23.66 -15.31 7.54
N TYR A 507 23.01 -15.95 6.57
CA TYR A 507 22.49 -17.33 6.71
C TYR A 507 23.61 -18.30 7.06
N ARG A 508 24.76 -18.24 6.36
CA ARG A 508 25.91 -19.12 6.60
C ARG A 508 26.42 -18.98 8.04
N ARG A 509 26.46 -17.76 8.57
CA ARG A 509 26.89 -17.53 9.96
C ARG A 509 25.92 -18.17 10.96
N MET A 510 24.62 -17.94 10.82
CA MET A 510 23.60 -18.58 11.66
C MET A 510 23.67 -20.10 11.57
N ARG A 511 23.72 -20.65 10.34
CA ARG A 511 23.83 -22.10 10.10
C ARG A 511 25.10 -22.71 10.72
N ASN A 512 26.23 -22.03 10.63
CA ASN A 512 27.47 -22.49 11.23
C ASN A 512 27.40 -22.54 12.76
N THR A 513 26.76 -21.55 13.40
CA THR A 513 26.52 -21.55 14.84
C THR A 513 25.65 -22.75 15.25
N VAL A 514 24.53 -22.97 14.55
CA VAL A 514 23.65 -24.11 14.82
C VAL A 514 24.38 -25.44 14.59
N ARG A 515 25.19 -25.56 13.53
CA ARG A 515 26.02 -26.74 13.26
C ARG A 515 27.02 -27.01 14.37
N PHE A 516 27.62 -25.96 14.95
CA PHE A 516 28.52 -26.09 16.09
C PHE A 516 27.79 -26.63 17.33
N LEU A 517 26.57 -26.12 17.60
CA LEU A 517 25.74 -26.63 18.68
C LEU A 517 25.43 -28.13 18.51
N LEU A 518 24.91 -28.51 17.32
CA LEU A 518 24.59 -29.92 17.01
C LEU A 518 25.81 -30.87 17.14
N GLY A 519 26.97 -30.44 16.61
CA GLY A 519 28.20 -31.25 16.67
C GLY A 519 28.66 -31.53 18.11
N ASN A 520 28.45 -30.60 19.03
CA ASN A 520 28.82 -30.75 20.44
C ASN A 520 27.72 -31.37 21.31
N LEU A 521 26.52 -31.55 20.76
CA LEU A 521 25.39 -32.23 21.40
C LEU A 521 25.32 -33.73 21.01
N GLN A 522 26.22 -34.22 20.15
CA GLN A 522 26.31 -35.65 19.88
C GLN A 522 26.52 -36.41 21.18
N GLN A 523 25.79 -37.52 21.40
CA GLN A 523 25.81 -38.32 22.62
C GLN A 523 25.32 -37.56 23.90
N PHE A 524 24.62 -36.42 23.74
CA PHE A 524 23.94 -35.76 24.84
C PHE A 524 22.45 -36.12 24.79
N ASP A 525 22.00 -36.84 25.84
CA ASP A 525 20.58 -37.12 26.07
C ASP A 525 20.10 -36.19 27.19
N PRO A 526 19.21 -35.23 26.93
CA PRO A 526 18.74 -34.30 27.95
C PRO A 526 18.05 -35.00 29.13
N ALA A 527 17.41 -36.17 28.92
CA ALA A 527 16.74 -36.89 29.98
C ALA A 527 17.74 -37.54 30.98
N GLN A 528 18.96 -37.88 30.53
CA GLN A 528 19.96 -38.55 31.36
C GLN A 528 21.11 -37.62 31.78
N HIS A 529 21.41 -36.59 30.96
CA HIS A 529 22.64 -35.84 31.08
C HIS A 529 22.46 -34.37 31.44
N ALA A 530 21.20 -33.87 31.45
CA ALA A 530 20.96 -32.48 31.79
C ALA A 530 21.32 -32.20 33.25
N VAL A 531 22.04 -31.11 33.45
CA VAL A 531 22.40 -30.60 34.77
C VAL A 531 21.29 -29.64 35.26
N PRO A 532 20.84 -29.77 36.52
CA PRO A 532 19.87 -28.81 37.09
C PRO A 532 20.40 -27.35 36.98
N VAL A 533 19.51 -26.41 36.70
CA VAL A 533 19.89 -25.00 36.43
C VAL A 533 20.70 -24.38 37.60
N ALA A 534 20.31 -24.71 38.81
CA ALA A 534 21.03 -24.22 40.02
C ALA A 534 22.47 -24.74 40.11
N GLU A 535 22.76 -25.85 39.47
CA GLU A 535 24.07 -26.49 39.50
C GLU A 535 24.94 -26.17 38.27
N LEU A 536 24.36 -25.47 37.27
CA LEU A 536 25.11 -25.07 36.08
C LEU A 536 26.25 -24.12 36.45
N VAL A 537 27.32 -24.16 35.67
CA VAL A 537 28.40 -23.19 35.73
C VAL A 537 27.83 -21.78 35.41
N ALA A 538 28.36 -20.74 36.08
CA ALA A 538 27.81 -19.38 35.96
C ALA A 538 27.66 -18.89 34.53
N LEU A 539 28.66 -19.12 33.67
CA LEU A 539 28.58 -18.76 32.24
C LEU A 539 27.44 -19.47 31.50
N ASP A 540 27.13 -20.72 31.83
CA ASP A 540 26.07 -21.49 31.20
C ASP A 540 24.68 -21.01 31.69
N ARG A 541 24.56 -20.61 32.96
CA ARG A 541 23.36 -19.94 33.49
C ARG A 541 23.13 -18.60 32.78
N TRP A 542 24.20 -17.79 32.59
CA TRP A 542 24.10 -16.55 31.82
C TRP A 542 23.56 -16.81 30.38
N ALA A 543 24.10 -17.80 29.69
CA ALA A 543 23.71 -18.11 28.34
C ALA A 543 22.22 -18.51 28.25
N ILE A 544 21.69 -19.29 29.19
CA ILE A 544 20.28 -19.63 29.29
C ILE A 544 19.44 -18.37 29.59
N ALA A 545 19.83 -17.54 30.52
CA ALA A 545 19.15 -16.31 30.89
C ALA A 545 19.10 -15.33 29.70
N ARG A 546 20.23 -15.16 28.98
CA ARG A 546 20.29 -14.35 27.76
C ARG A 546 19.37 -14.89 26.65
N THR A 547 19.32 -16.21 26.50
CA THR A 547 18.43 -16.89 25.55
C THR A 547 16.95 -16.66 25.92
N ALA A 548 16.62 -16.72 27.21
CA ALA A 548 15.27 -16.49 27.69
C ALA A 548 14.81 -15.04 27.47
N ALA A 549 15.66 -14.07 27.75
CA ALA A 549 15.39 -12.66 27.49
C ALA A 549 15.19 -12.40 25.99
N LEU A 550 16.07 -12.95 25.16
CA LEU A 550 15.95 -12.83 23.70
C LEU A 550 14.68 -13.50 23.16
N GLN A 551 14.28 -14.66 23.70
CA GLN A 551 13.03 -15.31 23.29
C GLN A 551 11.81 -14.42 23.53
N GLN A 552 11.75 -13.70 24.65
CA GLN A 552 10.66 -12.74 24.90
C GLN A 552 10.62 -11.65 23.84
N GLU A 553 11.78 -11.09 23.49
CA GLU A 553 11.90 -10.08 22.44
C GLU A 553 11.47 -10.61 21.05
N ILE A 554 11.85 -11.86 20.73
CA ILE A 554 11.48 -12.51 19.44
C ILE A 554 9.99 -12.79 19.40
N VAL A 555 9.41 -13.30 20.48
CA VAL A 555 7.97 -13.56 20.56
C VAL A 555 7.18 -12.26 20.37
N ALA A 556 7.59 -11.18 21.03
CA ALA A 556 6.99 -9.86 20.85
C ALA A 556 7.10 -9.35 19.40
N ALA A 557 8.27 -9.57 18.76
CA ALA A 557 8.48 -9.20 17.36
C ALA A 557 7.61 -10.03 16.38
N TYR A 558 7.36 -11.31 16.67
CA TYR A 558 6.40 -12.12 15.90
C TYR A 558 4.97 -11.60 16.05
N HIS A 559 4.55 -11.27 17.27
CA HIS A 559 3.21 -10.72 17.52
C HIS A 559 2.98 -9.36 16.85
N SER A 560 4.02 -8.56 16.70
CA SER A 560 3.95 -7.27 16.00
C SER A 560 4.30 -7.35 14.51
N TYR A 561 4.52 -8.56 13.97
CA TYR A 561 4.95 -8.80 12.58
C TYR A 561 6.26 -8.09 12.19
N ALA A 562 7.12 -7.75 13.16
CA ALA A 562 8.40 -7.07 12.95
C ALA A 562 9.53 -8.06 12.61
N PHE A 563 9.41 -8.77 11.50
CA PHE A 563 10.31 -9.89 11.13
C PHE A 563 11.77 -9.46 10.94
N HIS A 564 12.02 -8.24 10.46
CA HIS A 564 13.37 -7.69 10.31
C HIS A 564 14.11 -7.57 11.66
N LEU A 565 13.38 -7.32 12.75
CA LEU A 565 13.97 -7.33 14.09
C LEU A 565 14.34 -8.74 14.53
N ILE A 566 13.55 -9.76 14.18
CA ILE A 566 13.87 -11.16 14.47
C ILE A 566 15.17 -11.55 13.79
N TYR A 567 15.29 -11.26 12.47
CA TYR A 567 16.51 -11.49 11.72
C TYR A 567 17.74 -10.84 12.39
N GLN A 568 17.66 -9.54 12.71
CA GLN A 568 18.76 -8.80 13.33
C GLN A 568 19.15 -9.40 14.69
N LYS A 569 18.17 -9.69 15.55
CA LYS A 569 18.39 -10.22 16.89
C LYS A 569 18.99 -11.62 16.85
N VAL A 570 18.45 -12.52 16.02
CA VAL A 570 18.99 -13.89 15.91
C VAL A 570 20.37 -13.89 15.27
N HIS A 571 20.60 -13.09 14.23
CA HIS A 571 21.93 -12.94 13.63
C HIS A 571 22.96 -12.42 14.67
N ASN A 572 22.64 -11.36 15.41
CA ASN A 572 23.52 -10.81 16.44
C ASN A 572 23.77 -11.84 17.56
N PHE A 573 22.74 -12.53 18.01
CA PHE A 573 22.89 -13.58 19.01
C PHE A 573 23.85 -14.69 18.53
N CYS A 574 23.68 -15.17 17.30
CA CYS A 574 24.54 -16.20 16.73
C CYS A 574 26.01 -15.73 16.56
N VAL A 575 26.20 -14.48 16.13
CA VAL A 575 27.57 -13.97 15.80
C VAL A 575 28.27 -13.38 17.02
N VAL A 576 27.58 -12.57 17.80
CA VAL A 576 28.18 -11.83 18.92
C VAL A 576 28.09 -12.63 20.22
N ASP A 577 26.87 -12.90 20.69
CA ASP A 577 26.65 -13.53 21.99
C ASP A 577 27.18 -14.98 22.02
N LEU A 578 26.89 -15.75 20.96
CA LEU A 578 27.36 -17.13 20.87
C LEU A 578 28.75 -17.25 20.24
N GLY A 579 28.92 -16.88 18.98
CA GLY A 579 30.14 -17.11 18.21
C GLY A 579 31.36 -16.34 18.76
N GLY A 580 31.19 -15.05 19.04
CA GLY A 580 32.25 -14.17 19.50
C GLY A 580 32.54 -14.27 21.01
N PHE A 581 31.62 -14.89 21.75
CA PHE A 581 31.73 -14.94 23.21
C PHE A 581 31.54 -16.35 23.78
N TYR A 582 30.28 -16.82 23.91
CA TYR A 582 29.97 -18.02 24.67
C TYR A 582 30.65 -19.29 24.11
N LEU A 583 30.48 -19.58 22.85
CA LEU A 583 31.00 -20.79 22.19
C LEU A 583 32.55 -20.76 22.07
N ASP A 584 33.15 -19.57 22.01
CA ASP A 584 34.59 -19.42 21.96
C ASP A 584 35.22 -19.86 23.27
N ILE A 585 34.63 -19.44 24.39
CA ILE A 585 35.07 -19.82 25.76
C ILE A 585 34.87 -21.32 26.00
N LEU A 586 33.78 -21.91 25.48
CA LEU A 586 33.46 -23.32 25.73
C LEU A 586 34.39 -24.33 25.04
N LYS A 587 35.18 -23.94 24.04
CA LYS A 587 36.04 -24.84 23.29
C LYS A 587 36.92 -25.70 24.18
N ASP A 588 37.53 -25.12 25.20
CA ASP A 588 38.37 -25.85 26.14
C ASP A 588 37.58 -26.94 26.89
N ARG A 589 36.43 -26.58 27.49
CA ARG A 589 35.59 -27.50 28.24
C ARG A 589 35.07 -28.65 27.33
N LEU A 590 34.65 -28.34 26.09
CA LEU A 590 34.05 -29.31 25.17
C LEU A 590 35.07 -30.32 24.65
N TYR A 591 36.34 -29.90 24.43
CA TYR A 591 37.33 -30.74 23.75
C TYR A 591 38.38 -31.33 24.67
N THR A 592 38.65 -30.74 25.85
CA THR A 592 39.74 -31.19 26.73
C THR A 592 39.27 -31.97 27.96
N THR A 593 37.99 -31.78 28.38
CA THR A 593 37.48 -32.43 29.59
C THR A 593 36.84 -33.79 29.29
N PRO A 594 36.75 -34.72 30.29
CA PRO A 594 36.01 -35.99 30.11
C PRO A 594 34.55 -35.80 29.74
N ALA A 595 34.00 -36.74 28.97
CA ALA A 595 32.62 -36.67 28.51
C ALA A 595 31.57 -36.59 29.63
N THR A 596 31.88 -37.13 30.79
CA THR A 596 31.01 -37.17 31.99
C THR A 596 31.31 -36.05 32.99
N SER A 597 32.24 -35.13 32.68
CA SER A 597 32.57 -34.06 33.62
C SER A 597 31.39 -33.10 33.78
N HIS A 598 31.19 -32.60 34.98
CA HIS A 598 30.14 -31.60 35.31
C HIS A 598 30.23 -30.39 34.40
N ALA A 599 31.43 -29.80 34.21
CA ALA A 599 31.60 -28.63 33.36
C ALA A 599 31.19 -28.86 31.89
N ARG A 600 31.48 -30.03 31.35
CA ARG A 600 31.05 -30.39 29.97
C ARG A 600 29.54 -30.61 29.89
N ARG A 601 28.94 -31.31 30.87
CA ARG A 601 27.48 -31.54 30.91
C ARG A 601 26.73 -30.25 31.16
N SER A 602 27.26 -29.33 31.98
CA SER A 602 26.70 -27.99 32.15
C SER A 602 26.66 -27.22 30.83
N ALA A 603 27.77 -27.16 30.10
CA ALA A 603 27.85 -26.52 28.80
C ALA A 603 26.88 -27.18 27.79
N GLN A 604 26.83 -28.50 27.72
CA GLN A 604 25.92 -29.22 26.82
C GLN A 604 24.44 -28.96 27.16
N THR A 605 24.08 -28.86 28.43
CA THR A 605 22.72 -28.51 28.87
C THR A 605 22.31 -27.13 28.35
N ALA A 606 23.17 -26.11 28.54
CA ALA A 606 22.90 -24.78 28.05
C ALA A 606 22.82 -24.74 26.51
N MET A 607 23.77 -25.40 25.82
CA MET A 607 23.76 -25.50 24.36
C MET A 607 22.50 -26.18 23.82
N TRP A 608 21.97 -27.19 24.51
CA TRP A 608 20.73 -27.85 24.16
C TRP A 608 19.54 -26.90 24.27
N HIS A 609 19.40 -26.18 25.39
CA HIS A 609 18.36 -25.15 25.54
C HIS A 609 18.43 -24.07 24.48
N ILE A 610 19.65 -23.62 24.14
CA ILE A 610 19.87 -22.64 23.07
C ILE A 610 19.43 -23.22 21.72
N ALA A 611 19.83 -24.44 21.37
CA ALA A 611 19.49 -25.08 20.11
C ALA A 611 17.99 -25.31 19.99
N GLU A 612 17.31 -25.77 21.07
CA GLU A 612 15.85 -25.93 21.12
C GLU A 612 15.12 -24.59 20.92
N SER A 613 15.65 -23.49 21.42
CA SER A 613 15.09 -22.16 21.24
C SER A 613 15.31 -21.65 19.82
N VAL A 614 16.56 -21.65 19.35
CA VAL A 614 16.95 -21.09 18.04
C VAL A 614 16.23 -21.80 16.88
N VAL A 615 16.09 -23.11 16.95
CA VAL A 615 15.40 -23.87 15.89
C VAL A 615 13.93 -23.47 15.76
N ARG A 616 13.25 -23.23 16.90
CA ARG A 616 11.86 -22.79 16.90
C ARG A 616 11.73 -21.31 16.50
N TRP A 617 12.65 -20.45 16.91
CA TRP A 617 12.65 -19.05 16.48
C TRP A 617 12.78 -18.90 14.97
N LEU A 618 13.59 -19.78 14.35
CA LEU A 618 13.89 -19.75 12.93
C LEU A 618 12.87 -20.53 12.07
N ALA A 619 12.11 -21.47 12.64
CA ALA A 619 11.19 -22.33 11.89
C ALA A 619 10.20 -21.56 10.99
N PRO A 620 9.55 -20.46 11.43
CA PRO A 620 8.65 -19.71 10.56
C PRO A 620 9.38 -19.04 9.38
N ILE A 621 10.68 -18.79 9.46
CA ILE A 621 11.48 -18.09 8.45
C ILE A 621 12.32 -19.07 7.64
N LEU A 622 13.21 -19.81 8.29
CA LEU A 622 14.12 -20.80 7.69
C LEU A 622 13.51 -22.19 7.79
N ALA A 623 12.38 -22.40 7.14
CA ALA A 623 11.54 -23.58 7.32
C ALA A 623 12.27 -24.90 7.06
N PHE A 624 13.04 -24.97 5.98
CA PHE A 624 13.76 -26.20 5.60
C PHE A 624 14.97 -26.44 6.51
N THR A 625 15.73 -25.39 6.80
CA THR A 625 16.89 -25.49 7.69
C THR A 625 16.46 -25.86 9.12
N ALA A 626 15.40 -25.26 9.62
CA ALA A 626 14.89 -25.56 10.96
C ALA A 626 14.41 -27.01 11.08
N GLU A 627 13.72 -27.54 10.07
CA GLU A 627 13.31 -28.94 10.04
C GLU A 627 14.53 -29.90 9.98
N GLU A 628 15.52 -29.59 9.13
CA GLU A 628 16.79 -30.35 9.09
C GLU A 628 17.46 -30.39 10.48
N VAL A 629 17.58 -29.24 11.13
CA VAL A 629 18.15 -29.12 12.50
C VAL A 629 17.33 -29.92 13.50
N TRP A 630 16.01 -29.85 13.40
CA TRP A 630 15.11 -30.57 14.29
C TRP A 630 15.30 -32.07 14.25
N GLN A 631 15.48 -32.63 13.06
CA GLN A 631 15.72 -34.06 12.87
C GLN A 631 17.08 -34.56 13.43
N HIS A 632 18.05 -33.62 13.57
CA HIS A 632 19.37 -33.92 14.12
C HIS A 632 19.54 -33.55 15.59
N LEU A 633 18.58 -32.85 16.19
CA LEU A 633 18.65 -32.44 17.58
C LEU A 633 18.06 -33.52 18.48
N SER A 634 18.88 -34.05 19.38
CA SER A 634 18.46 -35.09 20.33
C SER A 634 17.36 -34.57 21.24
N GLY A 635 16.20 -35.20 21.24
CA GLY A 635 15.07 -34.92 22.12
C GLY A 635 14.68 -36.18 22.90
N GLY A 636 14.34 -36.03 24.18
CA GLY A 636 13.77 -37.11 24.97
C GLY A 636 12.44 -37.63 24.38
N GLY A 637 12.00 -38.82 24.82
CA GLY A 637 10.73 -39.44 24.34
C GLY A 637 9.55 -38.45 24.44
N GLY A 638 8.74 -38.38 23.35
CA GLY A 638 7.58 -37.51 23.25
C GLY A 638 7.81 -36.22 22.43
N ARG A 639 8.96 -36.06 21.76
CA ARG A 639 9.21 -34.96 20.85
C ARG A 639 8.33 -35.11 19.59
N PRO A 640 7.66 -34.02 19.11
CA PRO A 640 6.95 -34.03 17.85
C PRO A 640 7.86 -34.40 16.67
N GLU A 641 7.30 -35.08 15.65
CA GLU A 641 8.05 -35.49 14.46
C GLU A 641 8.60 -34.31 13.64
N SER A 642 7.96 -33.16 13.72
CA SER A 642 8.37 -31.93 13.01
C SER A 642 8.41 -30.74 13.99
N VAL A 643 9.34 -29.80 13.71
CA VAL A 643 9.40 -28.53 14.43
C VAL A 643 8.11 -27.73 14.33
N PHE A 644 7.37 -27.88 13.24
CA PHE A 644 6.11 -27.15 13.00
C PHE A 644 4.94 -27.65 13.87
N LEU A 645 5.10 -28.79 14.52
CA LEU A 645 4.14 -29.33 15.50
C LEU A 645 4.51 -28.95 16.94
N SER A 646 5.51 -28.10 17.12
CA SER A 646 6.00 -27.67 18.44
C SER A 646 5.63 -26.22 18.73
N THR A 647 5.59 -25.88 20.01
CA THR A 647 5.44 -24.51 20.51
C THR A 647 6.79 -23.94 20.96
N TRP A 648 6.83 -22.72 21.49
CA TRP A 648 8.04 -22.10 22.04
C TRP A 648 8.68 -22.98 23.11
N HIS A 649 10.02 -23.05 23.11
CA HIS A 649 10.75 -23.81 24.09
C HIS A 649 10.59 -23.20 25.50
N ALA A 650 10.22 -24.02 26.48
CA ALA A 650 10.16 -23.59 27.87
C ALA A 650 11.59 -23.51 28.45
N LEU A 651 12.12 -22.30 28.51
CA LEU A 651 13.44 -22.07 29.10
C LEU A 651 13.34 -22.05 30.63
N PRO A 652 14.24 -22.72 31.33
CA PRO A 652 14.24 -22.72 32.77
C PRO A 652 14.60 -21.35 33.32
N HIS A 653 13.95 -20.94 34.39
CA HIS A 653 14.29 -19.68 35.07
C HIS A 653 15.55 -19.85 35.91
N SER A 654 16.52 -18.96 35.71
CA SER A 654 17.73 -18.87 36.51
C SER A 654 17.62 -17.69 37.49
N ALA A 655 17.78 -17.94 38.77
CA ALA A 655 17.94 -16.87 39.73
C ALA A 655 19.23 -16.06 39.43
N SER A 656 19.24 -14.79 39.77
CA SER A 656 20.47 -13.96 39.66
C SER A 656 21.59 -14.56 40.45
N ASP A 657 22.74 -14.72 39.80
CA ASP A 657 23.97 -15.22 40.43
C ASP A 657 24.80 -14.11 41.10
N GLY A 658 24.33 -12.86 41.08
CA GLY A 658 25.01 -11.70 41.65
C GLY A 658 26.24 -11.24 40.84
N ILE A 659 26.53 -11.87 39.68
CA ILE A 659 27.62 -11.51 38.79
C ILE A 659 27.19 -10.30 37.92
N ASP A 660 28.06 -9.28 37.91
CA ASP A 660 27.91 -8.12 37.02
C ASP A 660 28.49 -8.47 35.64
N TRP A 661 27.66 -9.09 34.79
CA TRP A 661 28.07 -9.54 33.47
C TRP A 661 28.44 -8.39 32.53
N GLU A 662 27.85 -7.19 32.68
CA GLU A 662 28.23 -6.01 31.91
C GLU A 662 29.64 -5.56 32.20
N ALA A 663 29.97 -5.41 33.48
CA ALA A 663 31.32 -5.07 33.91
C ALA A 663 32.37 -6.15 33.50
N LEU A 664 31.98 -7.42 33.55
CA LEU A 664 32.84 -8.53 33.17
C LEU A 664 33.12 -8.55 31.67
N MET A 665 32.11 -8.27 30.84
CA MET A 665 32.25 -8.16 29.37
C MET A 665 33.09 -6.95 28.98
N ALA A 666 32.92 -5.81 29.66
CA ALA A 666 33.76 -4.64 29.47
C ALA A 666 35.23 -4.93 29.82
N LEU A 667 35.49 -5.62 30.94
CA LEU A 667 36.85 -6.05 31.30
C LEU A 667 37.44 -6.99 30.24
N ARG A 668 36.67 -7.96 29.75
CA ARG A 668 37.13 -8.86 28.68
C ARG A 668 37.54 -8.10 27.42
N ALA A 669 36.79 -7.05 27.05
CA ALA A 669 37.13 -6.22 25.89
C ALA A 669 38.46 -5.48 26.08
N GLU A 670 38.76 -5.01 27.30
CA GLU A 670 40.04 -4.40 27.64
C GLU A 670 41.18 -5.42 27.57
N VAL A 671 40.99 -6.62 28.16
CA VAL A 671 41.96 -7.73 28.12
C VAL A 671 42.23 -8.14 26.69
N ALA A 672 41.20 -8.26 25.85
CA ALA A 672 41.36 -8.63 24.44
C ALA A 672 42.19 -7.61 23.64
N ARG A 673 42.05 -6.31 23.93
CA ARG A 673 42.91 -5.26 23.36
C ARG A 673 44.40 -5.44 23.75
N GLU A 674 44.66 -5.74 24.99
CA GLU A 674 46.06 -5.95 25.47
C GLU A 674 46.64 -7.24 24.92
N LEU A 675 45.85 -8.33 24.83
CA LEU A 675 46.27 -9.57 24.19
C LEU A 675 46.62 -9.35 22.70
N GLU A 676 45.81 -8.59 21.98
CA GLU A 676 46.08 -8.26 20.57
C GLU A 676 47.33 -7.38 20.42
N ARG A 677 47.54 -6.41 21.33
CA ARG A 677 48.76 -5.61 21.35
C ARG A 677 50.00 -6.47 21.50
N LEU A 678 50.00 -7.44 22.43
CA LEU A 678 51.08 -8.39 22.61
C LEU A 678 51.29 -9.32 21.44
N ARG A 679 50.21 -9.77 20.79
CA ARG A 679 50.24 -10.61 19.62
C ARG A 679 50.85 -9.90 18.41
N VAL A 680 50.45 -8.68 18.15
CA VAL A 680 51.00 -7.82 17.08
C VAL A 680 52.46 -7.50 17.35
N GLY A 681 52.83 -7.31 18.63
CA GLY A 681 54.23 -7.08 19.07
C GLY A 681 55.09 -8.36 19.04
N GLY A 682 54.54 -9.53 18.70
CA GLY A 682 55.26 -10.80 18.63
C GLY A 682 55.64 -11.41 20.01
N ALA A 683 55.09 -10.89 21.10
CA ALA A 683 55.37 -11.36 22.45
C ALA A 683 54.60 -12.66 22.80
N ILE A 684 53.45 -12.88 22.15
CA ILE A 684 52.63 -14.10 22.25
C ILE A 684 52.14 -14.50 20.86
N GLY A 685 51.90 -15.81 20.64
CA GLY A 685 51.31 -16.33 19.41
C GLY A 685 49.81 -16.48 19.48
N ALA A 686 49.26 -16.76 20.66
CA ALA A 686 47.86 -16.95 20.94
C ALA A 686 47.47 -16.41 22.32
N PRO A 687 46.18 -16.11 22.58
CA PRO A 687 45.72 -15.63 23.90
C PRO A 687 46.08 -16.56 25.05
N LEU A 688 46.05 -17.89 24.82
CA LEU A 688 46.47 -18.89 25.84
C LEU A 688 47.96 -18.89 26.18
N ASP A 689 48.81 -18.21 25.41
CA ASP A 689 50.22 -18.02 25.76
C ASP A 689 50.44 -16.93 26.84
N ALA A 690 49.34 -16.28 27.28
CA ALA A 690 49.37 -15.17 28.22
C ALA A 690 48.80 -15.52 29.61
N GLN A 691 49.30 -14.81 30.61
CA GLN A 691 48.72 -14.67 31.97
C GLN A 691 48.19 -13.24 32.17
N LEU A 692 47.16 -13.13 33.00
CA LEU A 692 46.46 -11.89 33.33
C LEU A 692 46.55 -11.62 34.83
N ASP A 693 46.98 -10.44 35.21
CA ASP A 693 46.81 -9.88 36.53
C ASP A 693 45.80 -8.74 36.48
N VAL A 694 44.80 -8.75 37.36
CA VAL A 694 43.79 -7.71 37.52
C VAL A 694 43.87 -7.09 38.89
N TRP A 695 44.14 -5.81 38.99
CA TRP A 695 44.12 -5.05 40.25
C TRP A 695 42.81 -4.30 40.34
N CYS A 696 42.12 -4.39 41.46
CA CYS A 696 40.87 -3.72 41.67
C CYS A 696 40.64 -3.34 43.15
N VAL A 697 39.81 -2.31 43.37
CA VAL A 697 39.37 -1.91 44.68
C VAL A 697 38.44 -2.96 45.30
N SER A 698 38.34 -3.01 46.62
CA SER A 698 37.78 -4.13 47.39
C SER A 698 36.38 -4.64 46.91
N GLN A 699 35.49 -3.76 46.53
CA GLN A 699 34.13 -4.17 46.08
C GLN A 699 34.15 -4.89 44.72
N GLN A 700 34.95 -4.45 43.79
CA GLN A 700 35.13 -5.07 42.46
C GLN A 700 35.93 -6.39 42.59
N SER A 701 36.90 -6.41 43.47
CA SER A 701 37.71 -7.60 43.73
C SER A 701 36.88 -8.81 44.19
N ALA A 702 35.95 -8.62 45.11
CA ALA A 702 35.10 -9.71 45.60
C ALA A 702 34.23 -10.33 44.49
N ARG A 703 33.72 -9.49 43.56
CA ARG A 703 32.92 -9.94 42.42
C ARG A 703 33.73 -10.77 41.44
N LEU A 704 34.95 -10.36 41.09
CA LEU A 704 35.83 -11.08 40.17
C LEU A 704 36.43 -12.32 40.82
N ALA A 705 36.80 -12.28 42.09
CA ALA A 705 37.32 -13.42 42.83
C ALA A 705 36.27 -14.54 42.98
N ALA A 706 34.99 -14.22 43.02
CA ALA A 706 33.91 -15.21 43.05
C ALA A 706 33.88 -16.14 41.83
N LEU A 707 34.45 -15.71 40.69
CA LEU A 707 34.59 -16.56 39.50
C LEU A 707 35.72 -17.59 39.64
N GLY A 708 36.68 -17.40 40.55
CA GLY A 708 37.78 -18.33 40.73
C GLY A 708 38.51 -18.71 39.43
N GLU A 709 38.72 -19.99 39.23
CA GLU A 709 39.33 -20.55 38.01
C GLU A 709 38.53 -20.24 36.70
N GLU A 710 37.24 -19.94 36.79
CA GLU A 710 36.43 -19.62 35.63
C GLU A 710 36.85 -18.30 34.96
N LEU A 711 37.45 -17.35 35.71
CA LEU A 711 37.88 -16.08 35.17
C LEU A 711 38.92 -16.23 34.05
N ARG A 712 39.89 -17.15 34.17
CA ARG A 712 40.87 -17.39 33.08
C ARG A 712 40.25 -17.96 31.80
N PHE A 713 39.27 -18.84 31.96
CA PHE A 713 38.51 -19.33 30.79
C PHE A 713 37.69 -18.23 30.13
N PHE A 714 37.05 -17.41 30.95
CA PHE A 714 36.30 -16.27 30.49
C PHE A 714 37.19 -15.27 29.72
N MET A 715 38.43 -15.04 30.17
CA MET A 715 39.39 -14.16 29.51
C MET A 715 40.20 -14.85 28.39
N ILE A 716 40.08 -16.16 28.25
CA ILE A 716 40.87 -17.01 27.33
C ILE A 716 42.37 -16.82 27.55
N THR A 717 42.83 -16.90 28.82
CA THR A 717 44.21 -16.84 29.21
C THR A 717 44.59 -18.12 29.94
N SER A 718 45.88 -18.44 30.03
CA SER A 718 46.34 -19.63 30.79
C SER A 718 46.18 -19.42 32.30
N GLU A 719 46.30 -18.20 32.78
CA GLU A 719 46.11 -17.83 34.17
C GLU A 719 45.46 -16.46 34.29
N ALA A 720 44.61 -16.27 35.32
CA ALA A 720 44.03 -14.97 35.68
C ALA A 720 44.03 -14.83 37.20
N ARG A 721 44.69 -13.79 37.70
CA ARG A 721 44.81 -13.49 39.12
C ARG A 721 44.12 -12.17 39.42
N VAL A 722 43.38 -12.14 40.53
CA VAL A 722 42.73 -10.92 41.03
C VAL A 722 43.41 -10.44 42.28
N HIS A 723 43.88 -9.20 42.27
CA HIS A 723 44.58 -8.54 43.38
C HIS A 723 43.70 -7.44 43.96
N THR A 724 43.39 -7.54 45.24
CA THR A 724 42.74 -6.48 45.98
C THR A 724 43.76 -5.48 46.44
N VAL A 725 43.69 -4.23 46.00
CA VAL A 725 44.67 -3.20 46.31
C VAL A 725 44.02 -1.86 46.57
N ALA A 726 44.69 -1.00 47.33
CA ALA A 726 44.46 0.45 47.34
C ALA A 726 45.03 1.04 46.01
N GLN A 727 44.45 2.11 45.52
CA GLN A 727 44.80 2.71 44.22
C GLN A 727 46.32 3.07 44.14
N GLU A 728 46.90 3.43 45.24
CA GLU A 728 48.34 3.79 45.36
C GLU A 728 49.27 2.58 45.23
N GLN A 729 48.73 1.35 45.29
CA GLN A 729 49.50 0.11 45.25
C GLN A 729 49.41 -0.60 43.85
N VAL A 730 48.78 0.05 42.86
CA VAL A 730 48.71 -0.49 41.50
C VAL A 730 50.09 -0.38 40.85
N PRO A 731 50.63 -1.46 40.24
CA PRO A 731 51.90 -1.39 39.52
C PRO A 731 51.89 -0.33 38.42
N ALA A 732 53.03 0.35 38.25
CA ALA A 732 53.16 1.45 37.28
C ALA A 732 52.99 0.99 35.81
N ASP A 733 53.20 -0.32 35.53
CA ASP A 733 53.03 -0.94 34.22
C ASP A 733 51.66 -1.55 34.00
N ALA A 734 50.72 -1.42 34.94
CA ALA A 734 49.33 -1.83 34.79
C ALA A 734 48.53 -0.76 34.04
N VAL A 735 47.72 -1.21 33.08
CA VAL A 735 46.88 -0.37 32.25
C VAL A 735 45.48 -0.22 32.88
N ALA A 736 44.96 0.99 32.95
CA ALA A 736 43.61 1.24 33.47
C ALA A 736 42.55 0.67 32.52
N ALA A 737 41.64 -0.14 33.05
CA ALA A 737 40.48 -0.65 32.31
C ALA A 737 39.35 0.38 32.32
N ALA A 738 39.48 1.43 31.51
CA ALA A 738 38.64 2.61 31.56
C ALA A 738 37.17 2.35 31.17
N SER A 739 36.90 1.31 30.40
CA SER A 739 35.53 0.96 29.95
C SER A 739 34.73 0.14 30.98
N VAL A 740 35.37 -0.31 32.08
CA VAL A 740 34.69 -1.09 33.12
C VAL A 740 33.80 -0.16 33.98
N PRO A 741 32.49 -0.42 34.07
CA PRO A 741 31.58 0.38 34.90
C PRO A 741 32.02 0.43 36.36
N GLY A 742 31.98 1.62 36.94
CA GLY A 742 32.40 1.88 38.32
C GLY A 742 33.89 2.17 38.50
N GLY A 743 34.70 2.00 37.46
CA GLY A 743 36.14 2.32 37.49
C GLY A 743 36.96 1.53 38.52
N GLY A 744 38.21 1.95 38.80
CA GLY A 744 39.06 1.34 39.82
C GLY A 744 39.53 -0.07 39.50
N VAL A 745 39.68 -0.38 38.20
CA VAL A 745 40.20 -1.65 37.70
C VAL A 745 41.40 -1.38 36.79
N TRP A 746 42.48 -2.08 37.01
CA TRP A 746 43.70 -2.06 36.18
C TRP A 746 44.08 -3.48 35.81
N LEU A 747 44.70 -3.65 34.69
CA LEU A 747 45.10 -4.96 34.18
C LEU A 747 46.54 -4.96 33.64
N ARG A 748 47.18 -6.10 33.69
CA ARG A 748 48.43 -6.36 33.01
C ARG A 748 48.38 -7.75 32.38
N VAL A 749 48.61 -7.77 31.07
CA VAL A 749 48.72 -9.01 30.28
C VAL A 749 50.19 -9.20 29.94
N GLN A 750 50.70 -10.38 30.17
CA GLN A 750 52.11 -10.72 29.90
C GLN A 750 52.25 -12.20 29.45
N PRO A 751 53.32 -12.57 28.72
CA PRO A 751 53.57 -13.96 28.41
C PRO A 751 53.59 -14.84 29.65
N CYS A 752 52.93 -16.02 29.58
CA CYS A 752 52.96 -16.96 30.70
C CYS A 752 54.27 -17.74 30.71
N PRO A 753 54.99 -17.76 31.84
CA PRO A 753 56.31 -18.39 31.94
C PRO A 753 56.27 -19.93 32.00
N GLN A 754 55.08 -20.52 32.20
CA GLN A 754 54.90 -21.97 32.33
C GLN A 754 55.00 -22.69 30.98
N SER A 755 55.28 -23.99 31.02
CA SER A 755 55.33 -24.84 29.80
C SER A 755 53.93 -25.04 29.20
N LYS A 756 53.85 -25.12 27.89
CA LYS A 756 52.61 -25.34 27.14
C LYS A 756 52.17 -26.80 27.22
N CYS A 757 50.94 -27.04 27.67
CA CYS A 757 50.34 -28.34 27.63
C CYS A 757 50.05 -28.74 26.17
N VAL A 758 50.51 -29.91 25.74
CA VAL A 758 50.30 -30.44 24.36
C VAL A 758 48.85 -30.76 24.03
N ARG A 759 47.97 -30.94 25.06
CA ARG A 759 46.58 -31.30 24.90
C ARG A 759 45.67 -30.05 24.90
N CYS A 760 45.75 -29.20 25.94
CA CYS A 760 44.84 -28.09 26.07
C CYS A 760 45.46 -26.74 25.65
N TRP A 761 46.76 -26.71 25.32
CA TRP A 761 47.54 -25.56 24.88
C TRP A 761 47.66 -24.44 25.91
N GLN A 762 47.19 -24.66 27.12
CA GLN A 762 47.38 -23.73 28.23
C GLN A 762 48.80 -23.88 28.81
N HIS A 763 49.34 -22.82 29.33
CA HIS A 763 50.63 -22.77 30.06
C HIS A 763 50.34 -22.86 31.55
N ARG A 764 50.57 -24.06 32.15
CA ARG A 764 50.30 -24.30 33.57
C ARG A 764 51.39 -25.20 34.18
N PRO A 765 51.66 -25.10 35.49
CA PRO A 765 52.45 -26.14 36.16
C PRO A 765 51.67 -27.45 36.08
N ASP A 766 52.41 -28.57 35.93
CA ASP A 766 51.84 -29.91 35.79
C ASP A 766 51.06 -30.34 37.04
#